data_1e97f84e8b7a21c404104da0e3907737
#
_entry.id   1e97f84e8b7a21c404104da0e3907737
#
_cell.length_a   1.000
_cell.length_b   1.000
_cell.length_c   1.000
_cell.angle_alpha   90.00
_cell.angle_beta   90.00
_cell.angle_gamma   90.00
#
_symmetry.space_group_name_H-M   'P 1'
#
loop_
_entity.id
_entity.type
_entity.pdbx_description
1 polymer ?
#
loop_
_entity_poly.entity_id
_entity_poly.type
_entity_poly.pdbx_seq_one_letter_code
_entity_poly.pdbx_strand_id
1 'polypeptide(L)'
;MRKSFHVLLLSMLLNTVWVISMAGQERKGSISGHATDTNHDALVGARVELQPLGQTATTDSLGQFTIADLTPGKYTLTISYVGFTPFSKDVSVGPGATASVDAVLQIATVSQQVIVRGERERGEIEALNREETADNIVQVLPADVITSLPNTNIADAVGRLPSVSLERDEGEGKYVQIRGTEPRLSNVTIDGVHLPSPEAVRNVKLDAIPADLVDSVEINKTLSANQEGDAIGGSVNLVTKKATDQPYLSLIATGGHTPVDGGRNLDQFGGTIGKRFGREKRFGIMFSGSYDWNGRGYDDVEPAPGTTAIGSNPAVPVVFGEDQRQYWYDRTRFGFATSADYKIGKDAFVYLRGIFSQFRDVGQDWIYSPTPGNFTSPTTADNTGLMVFNHVYRNPWQQIFNVTVGAQDTIGSNVLGYEVSGGQARYSGGFPRAVFNGPTGVQFGLDTSDPFTPKFPVLNGVNIYDPTMYTLAQIQYNSRPISEQDFTGNVWVTHQYHIGTRFAALEMGFKVRDAQKKQVDTELFYNFNGNATMSPFLQSYSNPNYYFGAYQAGPTTDWNKIDAFFGANRGLFTSDPNLFHHRSDSNNFSLAERVYAGYVMNTITIGRFRLQAGLRFEGTQGSFVGTQANFDPSGNFLSDSQVPGEQSYLDVLPSVQLQYNINGSTNIRAAYGRGIARPNFGDLPPFANLDQGGVGGTTRVFTGNPALIPTHANDFDLLIEHYLKTVGIIQAGWFYKDLSDPIYTVQTTPTSGQFAGFKVTQKVNGPGAHIQGVEMNWQQHFTFLPGLLNGMGVSANYSYTTSKASFPSGFGRTDQPALIRQAPNNWNFDATYDKGPISARMGLTHNDANIFAYNFSDGAPGGIKGPNGDVYLYPHTQVDAEAIYRLPHFRDFHVVASFLNLTNEVFGFYQGSEQYPIQREYYGRTYSFGMRWTPTFAK
;
A
#
# COMPACT_ATOMS: atom_id res chain seq x y z
N MET A 1 26.02 20.26 29.96
CA MET A 1 27.04 19.58 29.13
C MET A 1 26.51 18.95 27.81
N ARG A 2 25.21 18.69 27.61
CA ARG A 2 24.69 18.12 26.35
C ARG A 2 24.62 19.10 25.15
N LYS A 3 24.44 20.39 25.35
CA LYS A 3 24.37 21.38 24.24
C LYS A 3 25.73 21.71 23.60
N SER A 4 26.83 21.56 24.34
CA SER A 4 28.19 21.84 23.81
C SER A 4 28.73 20.71 22.91
N PHE A 5 28.25 19.50 23.03
CA PHE A 5 28.71 18.36 22.24
C PHE A 5 28.19 18.41 20.79
N HIS A 6 26.97 18.90 20.58
CA HIS A 6 26.38 19.03 19.24
C HIS A 6 27.03 20.15 18.40
N VAL A 7 27.45 21.24 19.02
CA VAL A 7 28.16 22.33 18.34
C VAL A 7 29.58 21.91 17.96
N LEU A 8 30.22 21.07 18.81
CA LEU A 8 31.56 20.55 18.51
C LEU A 8 31.58 19.54 17.36
N LEU A 9 30.56 18.68 17.27
CA LEU A 9 30.43 17.72 16.16
C LEU A 9 30.12 18.41 14.83
N LEU A 10 29.29 19.44 14.82
CA LEU A 10 28.98 20.24 13.63
C LEU A 10 30.21 21.06 13.19
N SER A 11 30.99 21.59 14.13
CA SER A 11 32.22 22.31 13.81
C SER A 11 33.39 21.42 13.35
N MET A 12 33.47 20.17 13.83
CA MET A 12 34.42 19.18 13.33
C MET A 12 34.06 18.69 11.92
N LEU A 13 32.78 18.45 11.60
CA LEU A 13 32.33 18.11 10.25
C LEU A 13 32.58 19.27 9.26
N LEU A 14 32.36 20.53 9.64
CA LEU A 14 32.67 21.67 8.80
C LEU A 14 34.17 21.87 8.57
N ASN A 15 35.04 21.53 9.53
CA ASN A 15 36.49 21.71 9.38
C ASN A 15 37.20 20.58 8.64
N THR A 16 36.60 19.34 8.57
CA THR A 16 37.16 18.25 7.76
C THR A 16 36.95 18.45 6.26
N VAL A 17 35.95 19.23 5.86
CA VAL A 17 35.70 19.58 4.46
C VAL A 17 36.70 20.62 3.92
N TRP A 18 37.41 21.37 4.76
CA TRP A 18 38.28 22.46 4.35
C TRP A 18 39.76 22.08 4.18
N VAL A 19 40.19 20.85 4.50
CA VAL A 19 41.61 20.47 4.53
C VAL A 19 42.09 19.72 3.27
N ILE A 20 41.22 19.44 2.28
CA ILE A 20 41.61 18.72 1.05
C ILE A 20 41.73 19.65 -0.18
N SER A 21 42.20 20.83 0.00
CA SER A 21 42.45 21.73 -1.16
C SER A 21 43.76 22.50 -1.00
N MET A 22 44.88 21.87 -1.31
CA MET A 22 46.10 22.55 -1.83
C MET A 22 47.17 21.53 -2.23
N ALA A 23 47.04 20.95 -3.43
CA ALA A 23 48.14 20.47 -4.22
C ALA A 23 47.77 20.76 -5.69
N GLY A 24 48.66 21.35 -6.46
CA GLY A 24 48.44 21.85 -7.83
C GLY A 24 47.89 20.81 -8.78
N GLN A 25 46.56 20.64 -8.76
CA GLN A 25 45.80 19.84 -9.73
C GLN A 25 45.47 20.70 -10.94
N GLU A 26 45.71 20.21 -12.15
CA GLU A 26 45.09 20.75 -13.36
C GLU A 26 43.60 20.97 -13.08
N ARG A 27 43.12 22.21 -13.32
CA ARG A 27 41.70 22.53 -13.07
C ARG A 27 40.83 21.65 -13.98
N LYS A 28 40.26 20.60 -13.42
CA LYS A 28 39.33 19.71 -14.11
C LYS A 28 38.04 20.46 -14.47
N GLY A 29 37.44 20.14 -15.61
CA GLY A 29 36.18 20.71 -16.06
C GLY A 29 35.02 19.76 -15.92
N SER A 30 33.88 20.13 -16.46
CA SER A 30 32.66 19.35 -16.46
C SER A 30 31.87 19.50 -17.77
N ILE A 31 30.95 18.56 -18.01
CA ILE A 31 29.89 18.69 -19.03
C ILE A 31 28.58 18.65 -18.31
N SER A 32 27.71 19.62 -18.49
CA SER A 32 26.33 19.61 -18.04
C SER A 32 25.38 19.85 -19.20
N GLY A 33 24.15 19.38 -19.08
CA GLY A 33 23.20 19.55 -20.17
C GLY A 33 21.79 19.08 -19.82
N HIS A 34 20.94 19.14 -20.83
CA HIS A 34 19.54 18.78 -20.75
C HIS A 34 19.17 17.92 -21.95
N ALA A 35 18.52 16.78 -21.72
CA ALA A 35 18.00 15.91 -22.76
C ALA A 35 16.47 16.01 -22.83
N THR A 36 15.98 16.29 -24.03
CA THR A 36 14.54 16.44 -24.31
C THR A 36 14.15 15.68 -25.58
N ASP A 37 12.86 15.42 -25.75
CA ASP A 37 12.28 15.02 -27.02
C ASP A 37 12.02 16.23 -27.95
N THR A 38 11.47 15.96 -29.12
CA THR A 38 11.11 17.02 -30.10
C THR A 38 10.00 17.95 -29.62
N ASN A 39 9.25 17.58 -28.57
CA ASN A 39 8.24 18.41 -27.94
C ASN A 39 8.84 19.25 -26.79
N HIS A 40 10.14 19.09 -26.52
CA HIS A 40 10.88 19.68 -25.39
C HIS A 40 10.43 19.13 -24.02
N ASP A 41 9.90 17.92 -23.99
CA ASP A 41 9.64 17.21 -22.75
C ASP A 41 10.93 16.54 -22.27
N ALA A 42 11.17 16.57 -20.96
CA ALA A 42 12.36 16.02 -20.36
C ALA A 42 12.42 14.49 -20.56
N LEU A 43 13.58 14.00 -20.96
CA LEU A 43 13.84 12.56 -21.05
C LEU A 43 14.48 12.10 -19.75
N VAL A 44 13.67 11.61 -18.83
CA VAL A 44 14.10 11.14 -17.51
C VAL A 44 14.74 9.77 -17.61
N GLY A 45 15.89 9.57 -16.94
CA GLY A 45 16.62 8.31 -17.01
C GLY A 45 17.36 8.08 -18.35
N ALA A 46 17.54 9.10 -19.21
CA ALA A 46 18.32 8.95 -20.42
C ALA A 46 19.80 8.63 -20.06
N ARG A 47 20.36 7.63 -20.73
CA ARG A 47 21.74 7.23 -20.55
C ARG A 47 22.65 8.18 -21.32
N VAL A 48 23.56 8.83 -20.59
CA VAL A 48 24.59 9.71 -21.13
C VAL A 48 25.93 9.00 -21.05
N GLU A 49 26.62 8.82 -22.17
CA GLU A 49 27.90 8.14 -22.25
C GLU A 49 28.95 9.08 -22.84
N LEU A 50 30.15 9.10 -22.24
CA LEU A 50 31.27 9.95 -22.63
C LEU A 50 32.48 9.12 -23.07
N GLN A 51 32.85 9.26 -24.34
CA GLN A 51 34.02 8.60 -24.90
C GLN A 51 35.23 9.60 -25.01
N PRO A 52 36.48 9.12 -24.82
CA PRO A 52 36.94 7.73 -24.72
C PRO A 52 36.86 7.14 -23.30
N LEU A 53 36.37 7.88 -22.31
CA LEU A 53 36.41 7.46 -20.91
C LEU A 53 35.45 6.31 -20.58
N GLY A 54 34.43 6.07 -21.42
CA GLY A 54 33.34 5.12 -21.11
C GLY A 54 32.53 5.51 -19.85
N GLN A 55 32.62 6.78 -19.47
CA GLN A 55 31.87 7.30 -18.34
C GLN A 55 30.39 7.43 -18.66
N THR A 56 29.55 6.99 -17.77
CA THR A 56 28.08 7.09 -17.92
C THR A 56 27.46 7.91 -16.82
N ALA A 57 26.45 8.71 -17.18
CA ALA A 57 25.55 9.39 -16.26
C ALA A 57 24.12 9.14 -16.72
N THR A 58 23.15 9.47 -15.90
CA THR A 58 21.74 9.42 -16.25
C THR A 58 21.11 10.79 -16.05
N THR A 59 20.14 11.11 -16.87
CA THR A 59 19.38 12.35 -16.69
C THR A 59 18.47 12.23 -15.48
N ASP A 60 18.37 13.30 -14.72
CA ASP A 60 17.48 13.41 -13.57
C ASP A 60 16.02 13.62 -14.00
N SER A 61 15.16 13.83 -13.03
CA SER A 61 13.73 14.06 -13.22
C SER A 61 13.36 15.35 -13.99
N LEU A 62 14.32 16.19 -14.26
CA LEU A 62 14.19 17.38 -15.10
C LEU A 62 14.89 17.21 -16.46
N GLY A 63 15.35 16.00 -16.78
CA GLY A 63 16.15 15.72 -17.96
C GLY A 63 17.59 16.27 -17.90
N GLN A 64 18.05 16.69 -16.71
CA GLN A 64 19.38 17.28 -16.55
C GLN A 64 20.42 16.19 -16.25
N PHE A 65 21.64 16.40 -16.72
CA PHE A 65 22.80 15.58 -16.41
C PHE A 65 24.05 16.42 -16.15
N THR A 66 24.93 15.90 -15.32
CA THR A 66 26.25 16.50 -15.09
C THR A 66 27.30 15.41 -15.02
N ILE A 67 28.36 15.56 -15.83
CA ILE A 67 29.56 14.74 -15.80
C ILE A 67 30.71 15.64 -15.36
N ALA A 68 31.19 15.44 -14.15
CA ALA A 68 32.26 16.26 -13.56
C ALA A 68 33.60 15.50 -13.56
N ASP A 69 34.63 16.17 -13.01
CA ASP A 69 36.00 15.63 -12.86
C ASP A 69 36.71 15.31 -14.19
N LEU A 70 36.38 16.03 -15.27
CA LEU A 70 36.94 15.79 -16.60
C LEU A 70 38.28 16.54 -16.77
N THR A 71 39.29 15.83 -17.27
CA THR A 71 40.52 16.50 -17.73
C THR A 71 40.19 17.37 -18.94
N PRO A 72 40.82 18.56 -19.07
CA PRO A 72 40.66 19.37 -20.30
C PRO A 72 41.00 18.58 -21.56
N GLY A 73 40.07 18.57 -22.52
CA GLY A 73 40.19 17.73 -23.71
C GLY A 73 38.94 17.70 -24.59
N LYS A 74 39.02 16.88 -25.65
CA LYS A 74 37.86 16.61 -26.52
C LYS A 74 37.23 15.28 -26.17
N TYR A 75 35.92 15.27 -26.14
CA TYR A 75 35.09 14.13 -25.79
C TYR A 75 33.95 13.98 -26.77
N THR A 76 33.51 12.75 -27.02
CA THR A 76 32.26 12.48 -27.72
C THR A 76 31.19 12.10 -26.71
N LEU A 77 30.17 12.91 -26.58
CA LEU A 77 29.02 12.68 -25.72
C LEU A 77 27.93 11.99 -26.52
N THR A 78 27.46 10.86 -26.06
CA THR A 78 26.30 10.13 -26.66
C THR A 78 25.19 10.02 -25.66
N ILE A 79 23.98 10.43 -26.02
CA ILE A 79 22.76 10.28 -25.19
C ILE A 79 21.83 9.30 -25.88
N SER A 80 21.46 8.24 -25.18
CA SER A 80 20.56 7.20 -25.68
C SER A 80 19.33 7.10 -24.78
N TYR A 81 18.21 6.78 -25.42
CA TYR A 81 16.91 6.59 -24.80
C TYR A 81 16.13 5.54 -25.58
N VAL A 82 15.49 4.57 -24.90
CA VAL A 82 14.74 3.48 -25.56
C VAL A 82 13.71 4.09 -26.52
N GLY A 83 13.64 3.56 -27.72
CA GLY A 83 12.70 4.07 -28.74
C GLY A 83 13.11 5.37 -29.42
N PHE A 84 14.29 5.95 -29.12
CA PHE A 84 14.81 7.16 -29.75
C PHE A 84 16.12 6.88 -30.50
N THR A 85 16.39 7.71 -31.51
CA THR A 85 17.70 7.72 -32.18
C THR A 85 18.73 8.34 -31.25
N PRO A 86 19.87 7.68 -30.98
CA PRO A 86 20.88 8.25 -30.10
C PRO A 86 21.42 9.60 -30.64
N PHE A 87 21.52 10.57 -29.74
CA PHE A 87 22.13 11.85 -30.02
C PHE A 87 23.63 11.75 -29.72
N SER A 88 24.50 12.20 -30.65
CA SER A 88 25.95 12.23 -30.44
C SER A 88 26.53 13.57 -30.80
N LYS A 89 27.46 14.10 -29.98
CA LYS A 89 28.10 15.38 -30.16
C LYS A 89 29.51 15.40 -29.58
N ASP A 90 30.44 15.97 -30.38
CA ASP A 90 31.76 16.26 -29.88
C ASP A 90 31.76 17.51 -29.01
N VAL A 91 32.38 17.42 -27.83
CA VAL A 91 32.40 18.45 -26.80
C VAL A 91 33.86 18.72 -26.38
N SER A 92 34.24 19.96 -26.32
CA SER A 92 35.56 20.39 -25.80
C SER A 92 35.38 20.94 -24.39
N VAL A 93 36.12 20.37 -23.44
CA VAL A 93 36.13 20.80 -22.03
C VAL A 93 37.43 21.58 -21.77
N GLY A 94 37.32 22.83 -21.33
CA GLY A 94 38.42 23.65 -20.92
C GLY A 94 38.79 23.47 -19.44
N PRO A 95 39.98 23.96 -19.01
CA PRO A 95 40.40 23.90 -17.62
C PRO A 95 39.44 24.65 -16.68
N GLY A 96 38.80 23.95 -15.75
CA GLY A 96 37.83 24.51 -14.80
C GLY A 96 36.52 25.00 -15.42
N ALA A 97 36.26 24.67 -16.70
CA ALA A 97 35.09 25.13 -17.43
C ALA A 97 34.00 24.05 -17.47
N THR A 98 32.74 24.47 -17.42
CA THR A 98 31.59 23.60 -17.68
C THR A 98 31.13 23.80 -19.13
N ALA A 99 31.22 22.73 -19.94
CA ALA A 99 30.65 22.71 -21.27
C ALA A 99 29.15 22.35 -21.23
N SER A 100 28.30 23.11 -21.93
CA SER A 100 26.86 22.88 -21.95
C SER A 100 26.45 22.16 -23.22
N VAL A 101 25.62 21.10 -23.08
CA VAL A 101 25.06 20.32 -24.20
C VAL A 101 23.57 20.10 -23.98
N ASP A 102 22.76 20.84 -24.74
CA ASP A 102 21.31 20.57 -24.78
C ASP A 102 21.07 19.61 -25.97
N ALA A 103 20.46 18.47 -25.67
CA ALA A 103 20.21 17.41 -26.65
C ALA A 103 18.72 17.27 -26.89
N VAL A 104 18.33 17.29 -28.16
CA VAL A 104 16.95 16.98 -28.57
C VAL A 104 17.01 15.66 -29.32
N LEU A 105 16.42 14.60 -28.72
CA LEU A 105 16.39 13.29 -29.32
C LEU A 105 15.16 13.14 -30.23
N GLN A 106 15.36 12.44 -31.34
CA GLN A 106 14.28 12.12 -32.29
C GLN A 106 13.83 10.67 -32.08
N ILE A 107 12.54 10.42 -32.21
CA ILE A 107 11.98 9.08 -32.17
C ILE A 107 12.60 8.23 -33.27
N ALA A 108 13.05 7.01 -32.95
CA ALA A 108 13.62 6.11 -33.93
C ALA A 108 12.54 5.67 -34.92
N THR A 109 12.74 5.98 -36.19
CA THR A 109 11.85 5.58 -37.30
C THR A 109 12.23 4.18 -37.77
N VAL A 110 11.42 3.17 -37.48
CA VAL A 110 11.48 1.88 -38.14
C VAL A 110 10.52 1.93 -39.32
N SER A 111 11.05 2.13 -40.54
CA SER A 111 10.35 2.27 -41.82
C SER A 111 9.32 3.42 -41.91
N GLN A 112 9.38 4.17 -42.96
CA GLN A 112 8.59 5.31 -43.51
C GLN A 112 7.12 5.55 -43.09
N GLN A 113 6.67 5.11 -41.92
CA GLN A 113 5.39 5.48 -41.34
C GLN A 113 5.66 6.27 -40.03
N VAL A 114 5.18 7.49 -40.01
CA VAL A 114 5.05 8.27 -38.76
C VAL A 114 4.03 7.54 -37.89
N ILE A 115 4.52 6.73 -36.96
CA ILE A 115 3.68 6.14 -35.94
C ILE A 115 3.38 7.27 -34.96
N VAL A 116 2.14 7.74 -34.92
CA VAL A 116 1.64 8.61 -33.85
C VAL A 116 1.56 7.73 -32.59
N ARG A 117 2.57 7.81 -31.73
CA ARG A 117 2.61 7.06 -30.47
C ARG A 117 1.55 7.62 -29.51
N GLY A 118 0.79 6.73 -28.89
CA GLY A 118 -0.14 7.09 -27.83
C GLY A 118 0.58 7.57 -26.56
N GLU A 119 -0.10 8.31 -25.71
CA GLU A 119 0.43 8.78 -24.41
C GLU A 119 0.97 7.60 -23.57
N ARG A 120 0.24 6.49 -23.52
CA ARG A 120 0.65 5.28 -22.77
C ARG A 120 1.98 4.70 -23.25
N GLU A 121 2.19 4.56 -24.56
CA GLU A 121 3.45 4.02 -25.10
C GLU A 121 4.65 4.88 -24.70
N ARG A 122 4.45 6.16 -24.56
CA ARG A 122 5.46 7.10 -24.08
C ARG A 122 5.80 6.88 -22.60
N GLY A 123 4.80 6.72 -21.75
CA GLY A 123 5.00 6.38 -20.34
C GLY A 123 5.73 5.06 -20.16
N GLU A 124 5.37 4.01 -20.92
CA GLU A 124 6.05 2.71 -20.88
C GLU A 124 7.53 2.82 -21.31
N ILE A 125 7.84 3.64 -22.31
CA ILE A 125 9.22 3.92 -22.73
C ILE A 125 10.01 4.57 -21.59
N GLU A 126 9.43 5.54 -20.92
CA GLU A 126 10.07 6.20 -19.77
C GLU A 126 10.32 5.19 -18.65
N ALA A 127 9.34 4.37 -18.31
CA ALA A 127 9.48 3.34 -17.30
C ALA A 127 10.65 2.39 -17.61
N LEU A 128 10.71 1.87 -18.84
CA LEU A 128 11.78 0.97 -19.28
C LEU A 128 13.17 1.62 -19.19
N ASN A 129 13.29 2.91 -19.52
CA ASN A 129 14.58 3.63 -19.40
C ASN A 129 14.99 3.79 -17.94
N ARG A 130 14.05 4.12 -17.07
CA ARG A 130 14.32 4.25 -15.63
C ARG A 130 14.73 2.90 -15.02
N GLU A 131 14.08 1.80 -15.42
CA GLU A 131 14.44 0.43 -15.00
C GLU A 131 15.83 0.04 -15.51
N GLU A 132 16.14 0.30 -16.79
CA GLU A 132 17.43 -0.04 -17.40
C GLU A 132 18.60 0.67 -16.71
N THR A 133 18.43 1.94 -16.37
CA THR A 133 19.50 2.79 -15.83
C THR A 133 19.60 2.78 -14.31
N ALA A 134 18.61 2.25 -13.60
CA ALA A 134 18.64 2.10 -12.15
C ALA A 134 19.74 1.14 -11.70
N ASP A 135 20.39 1.42 -10.57
CA ASP A 135 21.32 0.50 -9.92
C ASP A 135 20.57 -0.65 -9.21
N ASN A 136 19.42 -0.35 -8.63
CA ASN A 136 18.55 -1.30 -7.95
C ASN A 136 17.67 -2.08 -8.94
N ILE A 137 17.13 -3.22 -8.51
CA ILE A 137 16.04 -3.90 -9.21
C ILE A 137 14.75 -3.13 -8.89
N VAL A 138 14.28 -2.35 -9.86
CA VAL A 138 13.10 -1.49 -9.72
C VAL A 138 12.08 -1.79 -10.82
N GLN A 139 10.80 -1.66 -10.50
CA GLN A 139 9.68 -1.64 -11.46
C GLN A 139 9.04 -0.27 -11.41
N VAL A 140 8.77 0.31 -12.56
CA VAL A 140 8.22 1.68 -12.69
C VAL A 140 6.86 1.62 -13.36
N LEU A 141 5.85 2.17 -12.71
CA LEU A 141 4.49 2.29 -13.26
C LEU A 141 4.17 3.78 -13.50
N PRO A 142 4.22 4.27 -14.73
CA PRO A 142 3.98 5.68 -15.04
C PRO A 142 2.49 6.03 -15.05
N ALA A 143 2.16 7.32 -14.90
CA ALA A 143 0.79 7.83 -14.85
C ALA A 143 -0.07 7.38 -16.05
N ASP A 144 0.49 7.36 -17.24
CA ASP A 144 -0.23 6.97 -18.46
C ASP A 144 -0.66 5.49 -18.44
N VAL A 145 0.11 4.63 -17.76
CA VAL A 145 -0.28 3.23 -17.53
C VAL A 145 -1.25 3.11 -16.36
N ILE A 146 -1.04 3.86 -15.27
CA ILE A 146 -1.96 3.93 -14.13
C ILE A 146 -3.38 4.25 -14.60
N THR A 147 -3.52 5.23 -15.49
CA THR A 147 -4.81 5.71 -15.99
C THR A 147 -5.33 4.95 -17.21
N SER A 148 -4.68 3.87 -17.63
CA SER A 148 -5.09 3.01 -18.74
C SER A 148 -6.00 1.85 -18.35
N LEU A 149 -6.29 1.70 -17.08
CA LEU A 149 -7.27 0.78 -16.50
C LEU A 149 -8.05 1.51 -15.41
N PRO A 150 -9.24 1.03 -15.05
CA PRO A 150 -10.11 1.73 -14.09
C PRO A 150 -9.58 1.62 -12.64
N ASN A 151 -8.43 2.21 -12.39
CA ASN A 151 -7.81 2.25 -11.07
C ASN A 151 -8.28 3.50 -10.33
N THR A 152 -9.10 3.33 -9.30
CA THR A 152 -9.59 4.44 -8.49
C THR A 152 -8.54 4.95 -7.50
N ASN A 153 -7.66 4.07 -7.07
CA ASN A 153 -6.60 4.34 -6.09
C ASN A 153 -5.25 3.76 -6.54
N ILE A 154 -4.20 4.14 -5.83
CA ILE A 154 -2.83 3.72 -6.15
C ILE A 154 -2.61 2.22 -5.93
N ALA A 155 -3.23 1.61 -4.90
CA ALA A 155 -3.04 0.19 -4.63
C ALA A 155 -3.49 -0.67 -5.83
N ASP A 156 -4.68 -0.42 -6.38
CA ASP A 156 -5.20 -1.17 -7.53
C ASP A 156 -4.29 -1.05 -8.75
N ALA A 157 -3.70 0.14 -8.96
CA ALA A 157 -2.76 0.36 -10.05
C ALA A 157 -1.49 -0.51 -9.92
N VAL A 158 -0.87 -0.53 -8.73
CA VAL A 158 0.41 -1.25 -8.52
C VAL A 158 0.23 -2.76 -8.41
N GLY A 159 -0.96 -3.25 -8.07
CA GLY A 159 -1.25 -4.69 -8.00
C GLY A 159 -1.08 -5.44 -9.31
N ARG A 160 -0.88 -4.73 -10.42
CA ARG A 160 -0.62 -5.31 -11.76
C ARG A 160 0.86 -5.45 -12.09
N LEU A 161 1.75 -4.96 -11.22
CA LEU A 161 3.19 -5.08 -11.40
C LEU A 161 3.68 -6.50 -11.06
N PRO A 162 4.81 -6.95 -11.66
CA PRO A 162 5.38 -8.25 -11.36
C PRO A 162 5.65 -8.47 -9.89
N SER A 163 5.15 -9.59 -9.34
CA SER A 163 5.31 -10.01 -7.93
C SER A 163 4.69 -9.06 -6.93
N VAL A 164 3.68 -8.32 -7.34
CA VAL A 164 2.87 -7.47 -6.46
C VAL A 164 1.47 -8.06 -6.35
N SER A 165 1.00 -8.20 -5.13
CA SER A 165 -0.38 -8.55 -4.80
C SER A 165 -0.96 -7.52 -3.83
N LEU A 166 -2.26 -7.60 -3.59
CA LEU A 166 -2.97 -6.65 -2.77
C LEU A 166 -3.71 -7.34 -1.63
N GLU A 167 -3.61 -6.77 -0.45
CA GLU A 167 -4.64 -6.95 0.55
C GLU A 167 -5.80 -6.02 0.20
N ARG A 168 -7.01 -6.59 0.07
CA ARG A 168 -8.21 -5.85 -0.29
C ARG A 168 -9.08 -5.58 0.92
N ASP A 169 -9.87 -4.52 0.84
CA ASP A 169 -10.84 -4.12 1.84
C ASP A 169 -12.06 -3.57 1.09
N GLU A 170 -13.20 -4.20 1.29
CA GLU A 170 -14.45 -3.80 0.65
C GLU A 170 -14.31 -3.63 -0.88
N GLY A 171 -13.62 -4.60 -1.54
CA GLY A 171 -13.43 -4.70 -2.98
C GLY A 171 -12.38 -3.79 -3.59
N GLU A 172 -11.71 -2.95 -2.81
CA GLU A 172 -10.61 -2.09 -3.27
C GLU A 172 -9.27 -2.55 -2.72
N GLY A 173 -8.19 -2.35 -3.48
CA GLY A 173 -6.84 -2.58 -2.97
C GLY A 173 -6.51 -1.60 -1.85
N LYS A 174 -6.09 -2.11 -0.70
CA LYS A 174 -5.78 -1.33 0.50
C LYS A 174 -4.28 -1.25 0.77
N TYR A 175 -3.62 -2.40 0.86
CA TYR A 175 -2.19 -2.49 1.12
C TYR A 175 -1.50 -3.29 0.02
N VAL A 176 -0.25 -2.92 -0.24
CA VAL A 176 0.61 -3.57 -1.23
C VAL A 176 1.44 -4.66 -0.55
N GLN A 177 1.50 -5.82 -1.20
CA GLN A 177 2.30 -6.97 -0.83
C GLN A 177 3.32 -7.24 -1.94
N ILE A 178 4.60 -7.17 -1.63
CA ILE A 178 5.67 -7.39 -2.60
C ILE A 178 6.28 -8.77 -2.36
N ARG A 179 6.35 -9.62 -3.41
CA ARG A 179 6.92 -10.97 -3.33
C ARG A 179 6.26 -11.87 -2.27
N GLY A 180 4.96 -11.69 -2.05
CA GLY A 180 4.20 -12.47 -1.06
C GLY A 180 4.57 -12.18 0.40
N THR A 181 5.17 -11.03 0.69
CA THR A 181 5.41 -10.59 2.07
C THR A 181 4.19 -9.88 2.63
N GLU A 182 3.95 -9.98 3.93
CA GLU A 182 2.90 -9.18 4.57
C GLU A 182 3.18 -7.67 4.41
N PRO A 183 2.16 -6.81 4.32
CA PRO A 183 2.33 -5.38 4.07
C PRO A 183 3.30 -4.67 5.02
N ARG A 184 3.39 -5.10 6.29
CA ARG A 184 4.32 -4.56 7.29
C ARG A 184 5.79 -4.67 6.90
N LEU A 185 6.12 -5.62 6.04
CA LEU A 185 7.48 -5.86 5.56
C LEU A 185 7.88 -4.95 4.40
N SER A 186 6.99 -4.05 3.97
CA SER A 186 7.23 -3.11 2.88
C SER A 186 7.09 -1.66 3.36
N ASN A 187 7.89 -0.76 2.81
CA ASN A 187 7.85 0.67 3.11
C ASN A 187 7.13 1.44 2.00
N VAL A 188 6.43 2.51 2.35
CA VAL A 188 5.81 3.45 1.40
C VAL A 188 6.38 4.84 1.60
N THR A 189 6.86 5.42 0.51
CA THR A 189 7.45 6.76 0.49
C THR A 189 6.78 7.63 -0.58
N ILE A 190 6.91 8.95 -0.42
CA ILE A 190 6.63 9.91 -1.48
C ILE A 190 7.88 10.73 -1.78
N ASP A 191 8.31 10.72 -3.04
CA ASP A 191 9.59 11.33 -3.46
C ASP A 191 10.78 10.94 -2.54
N GLY A 192 10.79 9.69 -2.02
CA GLY A 192 11.84 9.16 -1.13
C GLY A 192 11.65 9.46 0.36
N VAL A 193 10.60 10.18 0.75
CA VAL A 193 10.29 10.51 2.14
C VAL A 193 9.19 9.59 2.66
N HIS A 194 9.37 9.04 3.87
CA HIS A 194 8.39 8.17 4.52
C HIS A 194 7.01 8.84 4.65
N LEU A 195 5.94 8.10 4.37
CA LEU A 195 4.56 8.53 4.59
C LEU A 195 4.04 7.98 5.91
N PRO A 196 3.47 8.82 6.79
CA PRO A 196 2.83 8.37 8.02
C PRO A 196 1.56 7.55 7.73
N SER A 197 1.23 6.61 8.62
CA SER A 197 0.04 5.77 8.54
C SER A 197 -1.12 6.34 9.38
N PRO A 198 -2.34 6.44 8.86
CA PRO A 198 -3.49 6.85 9.66
C PRO A 198 -3.99 5.79 10.65
N GLU A 199 -3.55 4.54 10.54
CA GLU A 199 -3.96 3.43 11.39
C GLU A 199 -2.89 3.10 12.46
N ALA A 200 -3.19 2.24 13.44
CA ALA A 200 -2.26 1.83 14.49
C ALA A 200 -1.07 0.99 13.99
N VAL A 201 -1.11 0.57 12.73
CA VAL A 201 -0.05 -0.16 12.03
C VAL A 201 0.88 0.79 11.29
N ARG A 202 2.05 0.26 10.81
CA ARG A 202 2.98 1.03 9.96
C ARG A 202 2.59 1.06 8.50
N ASN A 203 1.71 0.15 8.08
CA ASN A 203 1.28 0.05 6.68
C ASN A 203 0.55 1.32 6.26
N VAL A 204 0.97 1.92 5.16
CA VAL A 204 0.27 3.07 4.58
C VAL A 204 -0.91 2.59 3.76
N LYS A 205 -2.07 3.14 4.04
CA LYS A 205 -3.32 2.87 3.34
C LYS A 205 -3.34 3.56 1.97
N LEU A 206 -3.00 2.85 0.92
CA LEU A 206 -2.90 3.41 -0.43
C LEU A 206 -4.26 3.61 -1.12
N ASP A 207 -5.33 2.98 -0.64
CA ASP A 207 -6.70 3.26 -1.06
C ASP A 207 -7.16 4.68 -0.69
N ALA A 208 -6.51 5.31 0.29
CA ALA A 208 -6.78 6.70 0.65
C ALA A 208 -6.22 7.72 -0.36
N ILE A 209 -5.32 7.32 -1.26
CA ILE A 209 -4.60 8.20 -2.18
C ILE A 209 -5.13 8.01 -3.60
N PRO A 210 -5.79 9.03 -4.21
CA PRO A 210 -6.23 8.98 -5.60
C PRO A 210 -5.06 8.74 -6.57
N ALA A 211 -5.27 7.87 -7.55
CA ALA A 211 -4.25 7.51 -8.54
C ALA A 211 -3.79 8.68 -9.43
N ASP A 212 -4.66 9.66 -9.66
CA ASP A 212 -4.39 10.82 -10.52
C ASP A 212 -3.37 11.82 -9.93
N LEU A 213 -3.04 11.71 -8.64
CA LEU A 213 -2.16 12.68 -7.96
C LEU A 213 -0.68 12.44 -8.23
N VAL A 214 -0.29 11.24 -8.67
CA VAL A 214 1.11 10.86 -8.87
C VAL A 214 1.50 10.84 -10.34
N ASP A 215 2.79 11.00 -10.61
CA ASP A 215 3.42 10.89 -11.91
C ASP A 215 3.80 9.44 -12.23
N SER A 216 4.30 8.75 -11.23
CA SER A 216 4.65 7.34 -11.33
C SER A 216 4.70 6.70 -9.95
N VAL A 217 4.68 5.38 -9.94
CA VAL A 217 4.98 4.57 -8.77
C VAL A 217 6.19 3.70 -9.07
N GLU A 218 7.18 3.74 -8.20
CA GLU A 218 8.40 2.92 -8.28
C GLU A 218 8.35 1.86 -7.19
N ILE A 219 8.55 0.60 -7.57
CA ILE A 219 8.72 -0.50 -6.62
C ILE A 219 10.17 -0.96 -6.64
N ASN A 220 10.91 -0.59 -5.60
CA ASN A 220 12.26 -1.06 -5.40
C ASN A 220 12.22 -2.41 -4.69
N LYS A 221 12.68 -3.46 -5.38
CA LYS A 221 12.71 -4.83 -4.87
C LYS A 221 14.01 -5.13 -4.12
N THR A 222 15.04 -4.32 -4.32
CA THR A 222 16.34 -4.39 -3.61
C THR A 222 16.68 -3.03 -3.04
N LEU A 223 17.30 -3.00 -1.86
CA LEU A 223 17.66 -1.77 -1.17
C LEU A 223 19.10 -1.37 -1.42
N SER A 224 19.35 -0.08 -1.61
CA SER A 224 20.67 0.53 -1.54
C SER A 224 20.85 1.30 -0.23
N ALA A 225 22.09 1.62 0.15
CA ALA A 225 22.41 2.21 1.45
C ALA A 225 21.78 3.60 1.68
N ASN A 226 21.44 4.34 0.63
CA ASN A 226 20.77 5.64 0.71
C ASN A 226 19.24 5.53 0.95
N GLN A 227 18.66 4.34 0.82
CA GLN A 227 17.24 4.08 1.12
C GLN A 227 17.04 3.69 2.58
N GLU A 228 15.81 3.84 3.10
CA GLU A 228 15.47 3.39 4.45
C GLU A 228 15.52 1.87 4.55
N GLY A 229 15.97 1.35 5.71
CA GLY A 229 16.10 -0.08 5.95
C GLY A 229 14.78 -0.84 6.12
N ASP A 230 13.68 -0.13 6.34
CA ASP A 230 12.33 -0.68 6.61
C ASP A 230 11.66 -1.24 5.36
N ALA A 231 12.27 -2.18 4.63
CA ALA A 231 11.71 -2.67 3.39
C ALA A 231 12.18 -4.08 3.01
N ILE A 232 11.95 -5.07 3.87
CA ILE A 232 12.26 -6.48 3.57
C ILE A 232 11.56 -6.96 2.29
N GLY A 233 10.26 -6.64 2.13
CA GLY A 233 9.52 -6.97 0.91
C GLY A 233 9.98 -6.14 -0.27
N GLY A 234 10.17 -4.87 -0.04
CA GLY A 234 10.53 -3.83 -1.00
C GLY A 234 9.99 -2.48 -0.58
N SER A 235 10.29 -1.43 -1.33
CA SER A 235 9.82 -0.07 -1.09
C SER A 235 8.94 0.40 -2.24
N VAL A 236 7.79 0.97 -1.92
CA VAL A 236 6.86 1.64 -2.85
C VAL A 236 7.11 3.14 -2.77
N ASN A 237 7.60 3.75 -3.82
CA ASN A 237 7.84 5.20 -3.89
C ASN A 237 6.85 5.87 -4.84
N LEU A 238 6.02 6.76 -4.29
CA LEU A 238 5.10 7.59 -5.05
C LEU A 238 5.86 8.82 -5.54
N VAL A 239 5.88 9.06 -6.83
CA VAL A 239 6.59 10.20 -7.43
C VAL A 239 5.57 11.28 -7.79
N THR A 240 5.79 12.51 -7.33
CA THR A 240 4.90 13.63 -7.64
C THR A 240 5.14 14.18 -9.04
N LYS A 241 4.07 14.66 -9.71
CA LYS A 241 4.16 15.31 -11.03
C LYS A 241 4.99 16.58 -10.96
N LYS A 242 5.82 16.82 -11.98
CA LYS A 242 6.71 17.98 -12.06
C LYS A 242 6.33 18.87 -13.24
N ALA A 243 6.68 20.16 -13.13
CA ALA A 243 6.40 21.14 -14.17
C ALA A 243 7.21 20.88 -15.43
N THR A 244 6.52 20.82 -16.57
CA THR A 244 7.08 20.71 -17.90
C THR A 244 7.37 22.08 -18.52
N ASP A 245 8.24 22.14 -19.51
CA ASP A 245 8.56 23.39 -20.20
C ASP A 245 7.37 23.96 -20.99
N GLN A 246 6.54 23.09 -21.54
CA GLN A 246 5.27 23.45 -22.16
C GLN A 246 4.16 23.51 -21.10
N PRO A 247 3.13 24.33 -21.32
CA PRO A 247 1.93 24.26 -20.48
C PRO A 247 1.33 22.85 -20.55
N TYR A 248 0.97 22.32 -19.39
CA TYR A 248 0.25 21.07 -19.26
C TYR A 248 -1.11 21.30 -18.63
N LEU A 249 -2.15 20.73 -19.22
CA LEU A 249 -3.50 20.70 -18.67
C LEU A 249 -4.10 19.32 -18.98
N SER A 250 -4.63 18.67 -17.97
CA SER A 250 -5.42 17.45 -18.13
C SER A 250 -6.64 17.55 -17.26
N LEU A 251 -7.80 17.24 -17.78
CA LEU A 251 -9.06 17.17 -17.04
C LEU A 251 -9.73 15.83 -17.35
N ILE A 252 -10.26 15.17 -16.31
CA ILE A 252 -11.05 13.95 -16.44
C ILE A 252 -12.37 14.10 -15.69
N ALA A 253 -13.43 13.57 -16.26
CA ALA A 253 -14.73 13.44 -15.61
C ALA A 253 -15.35 12.12 -16.04
N THR A 254 -15.66 11.25 -15.08
CA THR A 254 -16.31 9.95 -15.32
C THR A 254 -17.50 9.80 -14.39
N GLY A 255 -18.54 9.16 -14.88
CA GLY A 255 -19.69 8.72 -14.10
C GLY A 255 -19.95 7.25 -14.36
N GLY A 256 -20.50 6.55 -13.39
CA GLY A 256 -20.67 5.10 -13.53
C GLY A 256 -21.77 4.53 -12.64
N HIS A 257 -21.88 3.20 -12.67
CA HIS A 257 -22.93 2.47 -11.99
C HIS A 257 -22.44 1.09 -11.53
N THR A 258 -22.81 0.71 -10.31
CA THR A 258 -22.63 -0.62 -9.75
C THR A 258 -24.00 -1.19 -9.38
N PRO A 259 -24.43 -2.35 -9.91
CA PRO A 259 -25.78 -2.88 -9.71
C PRO A 259 -25.99 -3.63 -8.37
N VAL A 260 -25.21 -3.33 -7.35
CA VAL A 260 -25.38 -3.83 -5.98
C VAL A 260 -26.32 -2.89 -5.22
N ASP A 261 -27.05 -3.36 -4.22
CA ASP A 261 -28.00 -2.59 -3.41
C ASP A 261 -29.10 -1.89 -4.24
N GLY A 262 -29.59 -2.52 -5.29
CA GLY A 262 -30.56 -1.93 -6.20
C GLY A 262 -29.98 -0.95 -7.21
N GLY A 263 -28.67 -0.86 -7.27
CA GLY A 263 -27.92 -0.03 -8.23
C GLY A 263 -27.54 1.35 -7.67
N ARG A 264 -26.24 1.62 -7.61
CA ARG A 264 -25.71 2.91 -7.12
C ARG A 264 -24.71 3.49 -8.11
N ASN A 265 -24.60 4.81 -8.11
CA ASN A 265 -23.74 5.55 -9.03
C ASN A 265 -22.35 5.77 -8.40
N LEU A 266 -21.42 6.14 -9.26
CA LEU A 266 -20.10 6.64 -8.91
C LEU A 266 -19.73 7.81 -9.83
N ASP A 267 -18.95 8.75 -9.30
CA ASP A 267 -18.48 9.93 -10.03
C ASP A 267 -17.02 10.19 -9.69
N GLN A 268 -16.21 10.49 -10.71
CA GLN A 268 -14.81 10.84 -10.54
C GLN A 268 -14.49 12.11 -11.33
N PHE A 269 -13.78 13.03 -10.71
CA PHE A 269 -13.28 14.27 -11.32
C PHE A 269 -11.80 14.43 -10.99
N GLY A 270 -10.98 14.68 -12.00
CA GLY A 270 -9.55 14.91 -11.81
C GLY A 270 -9.04 16.02 -12.71
N GLY A 271 -7.97 16.66 -12.27
CA GLY A 271 -7.34 17.69 -13.08
C GLY A 271 -5.89 17.93 -12.68
N THR A 272 -5.07 18.19 -13.67
CA THR A 272 -3.65 18.57 -13.50
C THR A 272 -3.35 19.79 -14.36
N ILE A 273 -2.71 20.79 -13.78
CA ILE A 273 -2.30 22.01 -14.49
C ILE A 273 -0.91 22.43 -14.05
N GLY A 274 -0.08 22.85 -14.98
CA GLY A 274 1.23 23.38 -14.65
C GLY A 274 2.04 23.82 -15.85
N LYS A 275 3.12 24.52 -15.59
CA LYS A 275 4.14 24.90 -16.57
C LYS A 275 5.37 25.52 -15.91
N ARG A 276 6.41 25.72 -16.71
CA ARG A 276 7.55 26.56 -16.34
C ARG A 276 7.38 27.99 -16.84
N PHE A 277 7.77 28.96 -16.01
CA PHE A 277 7.64 30.40 -16.23
C PHE A 277 9.00 31.06 -16.45
N GLY A 278 8.93 32.24 -17.06
CA GLY A 278 10.09 33.09 -17.39
C GLY A 278 10.77 32.68 -18.70
N ARG A 279 11.64 33.57 -19.23
CA ARG A 279 12.33 33.35 -20.49
C ARG A 279 13.27 32.12 -20.47
N GLU A 280 13.88 31.85 -19.32
CA GLU A 280 14.81 30.74 -19.09
C GLU A 280 14.12 29.54 -18.41
N LYS A 281 12.78 29.52 -18.33
CA LYS A 281 12.00 28.43 -17.72
C LYS A 281 12.48 28.06 -16.29
N ARG A 282 12.89 29.06 -15.50
CA ARG A 282 13.47 28.83 -14.17
C ARG A 282 12.48 28.40 -13.13
N PHE A 283 11.27 29.00 -13.11
CA PHE A 283 10.25 28.67 -12.13
C PHE A 283 9.24 27.67 -12.71
N GLY A 284 9.18 26.50 -12.13
CA GLY A 284 8.19 25.45 -12.44
C GLY A 284 7.13 25.36 -11.36
N ILE A 285 5.88 25.15 -11.73
CA ILE A 285 4.79 24.78 -10.80
C ILE A 285 3.85 23.79 -11.48
N MET A 286 3.46 22.77 -10.74
CA MET A 286 2.47 21.78 -11.11
C MET A 286 1.48 21.61 -9.97
N PHE A 287 0.21 21.54 -10.30
CA PHE A 287 -0.87 21.28 -9.36
C PHE A 287 -1.78 20.19 -9.91
N SER A 288 -2.11 19.22 -9.10
CA SER A 288 -3.07 18.14 -9.40
C SER A 288 -4.13 18.10 -8.33
N GLY A 289 -5.37 17.85 -8.73
CA GLY A 289 -6.49 17.64 -7.83
C GLY A 289 -7.34 16.48 -8.31
N SER A 290 -7.92 15.72 -7.39
CA SER A 290 -8.80 14.60 -7.68
C SER A 290 -9.94 14.55 -6.65
N TYR A 291 -11.11 14.19 -7.12
CA TYR A 291 -12.29 13.88 -6.34
C TYR A 291 -12.94 12.61 -6.88
N ASP A 292 -13.24 11.69 -6.00
CA ASP A 292 -13.94 10.44 -6.28
C ASP A 292 -15.06 10.27 -5.27
N TRP A 293 -16.28 10.06 -5.76
CA TRP A 293 -17.41 9.63 -4.96
C TRP A 293 -17.93 8.30 -5.49
N ASN A 294 -18.08 7.33 -4.62
CA ASN A 294 -18.55 6.01 -4.94
C ASN A 294 -19.65 5.62 -3.94
N GLY A 295 -20.90 5.67 -4.41
CA GLY A 295 -22.07 5.24 -3.65
C GLY A 295 -22.23 3.72 -3.63
N ARG A 296 -21.14 2.97 -3.63
CA ARG A 296 -21.14 1.52 -3.65
C ARG A 296 -21.52 0.96 -2.29
N GLY A 297 -22.50 0.03 -2.27
CA GLY A 297 -22.67 -0.89 -1.20
C GLY A 297 -22.08 -2.26 -1.53
N TYR A 298 -22.18 -3.18 -0.63
CA TYR A 298 -21.89 -4.59 -0.90
C TYR A 298 -22.71 -5.47 0.05
N ASP A 299 -22.96 -6.71 -0.42
CA ASP A 299 -23.60 -7.73 0.37
C ASP A 299 -22.51 -8.61 0.99
N ASP A 300 -22.63 -8.93 2.27
CA ASP A 300 -21.65 -9.73 2.99
C ASP A 300 -22.35 -10.76 3.87
N VAL A 301 -21.77 -11.95 3.91
CA VAL A 301 -22.21 -13.03 4.78
C VAL A 301 -21.01 -13.57 5.53
N GLU A 302 -21.12 -13.58 6.87
CA GLU A 302 -20.06 -14.06 7.76
C GLU A 302 -20.52 -15.29 8.54
N PRO A 303 -20.41 -16.51 7.97
CA PRO A 303 -20.73 -17.75 8.68
C PRO A 303 -19.74 -18.05 9.79
N ALA A 304 -20.18 -18.74 10.84
CA ALA A 304 -19.35 -19.21 11.95
C ALA A 304 -19.22 -20.74 11.92
N PRO A 305 -18.37 -21.32 11.05
CA PRO A 305 -18.21 -22.77 10.96
C PRO A 305 -17.50 -23.33 12.18
N GLY A 306 -17.79 -24.57 12.52
CA GLY A 306 -17.12 -25.26 13.59
C GLY A 306 -17.60 -26.68 13.76
N THR A 307 -17.31 -27.31 14.92
CA THR A 307 -17.75 -28.68 15.23
C THR A 307 -18.44 -28.73 16.58
N THR A 308 -19.45 -29.62 16.70
CA THR A 308 -20.13 -29.86 17.95
C THR A 308 -20.38 -31.36 18.13
N ALA A 309 -20.59 -31.79 19.37
CA ALA A 309 -20.97 -33.17 19.66
C ALA A 309 -22.47 -33.40 19.34
N ILE A 310 -22.79 -34.41 18.57
CA ILE A 310 -24.16 -34.82 18.28
C ILE A 310 -24.28 -36.33 18.52
N GLY A 311 -25.05 -36.71 19.52
CA GLY A 311 -25.17 -38.11 19.95
C GLY A 311 -23.81 -38.66 20.40
N SER A 312 -23.37 -39.76 19.78
CA SER A 312 -22.04 -40.35 20.07
C SER A 312 -20.88 -39.79 19.24
N ASN A 313 -21.15 -38.91 18.27
CA ASN A 313 -20.11 -38.29 17.46
C ASN A 313 -19.66 -36.99 18.12
N PRO A 314 -18.38 -36.90 18.55
CA PRO A 314 -17.90 -35.73 19.32
C PRO A 314 -17.58 -34.52 18.45
N ALA A 315 -17.52 -34.65 17.12
CA ALA A 315 -17.04 -33.62 16.23
C ALA A 315 -17.79 -33.61 14.89
N VAL A 316 -19.07 -33.22 14.93
CA VAL A 316 -19.88 -33.04 13.72
C VAL A 316 -19.68 -31.61 13.22
N PRO A 317 -19.30 -31.41 11.94
CA PRO A 317 -19.21 -30.06 11.35
C PRO A 317 -20.62 -29.43 11.31
N VAL A 318 -20.66 -28.15 11.75
CA VAL A 318 -21.90 -27.33 11.73
C VAL A 318 -21.50 -25.87 11.49
N VAL A 319 -22.49 -25.03 11.21
CA VAL A 319 -22.35 -23.57 11.25
C VAL A 319 -23.16 -23.04 12.43
N PHE A 320 -22.51 -22.40 13.38
CA PHE A 320 -23.13 -21.95 14.64
C PHE A 320 -23.99 -20.69 14.50
N GLY A 321 -24.02 -20.09 13.35
CA GLY A 321 -24.72 -18.88 13.01
C GLY A 321 -24.03 -18.15 11.87
N GLU A 322 -24.58 -17.04 11.49
CA GLU A 322 -23.97 -16.15 10.49
C GLU A 322 -24.40 -14.71 10.74
N ASP A 323 -23.58 -13.75 10.28
CA ASP A 323 -24.01 -12.38 10.13
C ASP A 323 -24.35 -12.11 8.67
N GLN A 324 -25.59 -11.76 8.40
CA GLN A 324 -26.07 -11.30 7.10
C GLN A 324 -25.98 -9.78 7.09
N ARG A 325 -25.00 -9.20 6.38
CA ARG A 325 -24.65 -7.78 6.44
C ARG A 325 -24.99 -7.08 5.13
N GLN A 326 -25.77 -6.04 5.19
CA GLN A 326 -26.10 -5.17 4.08
C GLN A 326 -25.40 -3.83 4.29
N TYR A 327 -24.45 -3.51 3.44
CA TYR A 327 -23.68 -2.28 3.54
C TYR A 327 -24.18 -1.26 2.51
N TRP A 328 -24.57 -0.11 2.98
CA TRP A 328 -24.98 1.04 2.19
C TRP A 328 -24.05 2.22 2.47
N TYR A 329 -23.03 2.42 1.60
CA TYR A 329 -21.97 3.38 1.83
C TYR A 329 -21.91 4.47 0.78
N ASP A 330 -21.37 5.62 1.21
CA ASP A 330 -20.83 6.68 0.40
C ASP A 330 -19.33 6.81 0.69
N ARG A 331 -18.51 6.29 -0.23
CA ARG A 331 -17.08 6.46 -0.19
C ARG A 331 -16.69 7.73 -0.94
N THR A 332 -15.93 8.58 -0.30
CA THR A 332 -15.44 9.81 -0.90
C THR A 332 -13.94 9.91 -0.72
N ARG A 333 -13.23 10.14 -1.82
CA ARG A 333 -11.82 10.52 -1.80
C ARG A 333 -11.67 11.88 -2.45
N PHE A 334 -10.84 12.72 -1.86
CA PHE A 334 -10.34 13.89 -2.55
C PHE A 334 -8.92 14.17 -2.14
N GLY A 335 -8.14 14.74 -3.05
CA GLY A 335 -6.75 15.02 -2.76
C GLY A 335 -6.18 16.07 -3.69
N PHE A 336 -5.06 16.62 -3.26
CA PHE A 336 -4.27 17.59 -3.99
C PHE A 336 -2.80 17.21 -3.91
N ALA A 337 -2.09 17.37 -5.02
CA ALA A 337 -0.65 17.30 -5.05
C ALA A 337 -0.11 18.58 -5.72
N THR A 338 0.99 19.07 -5.20
CA THR A 338 1.67 20.24 -5.76
C THR A 338 3.17 20.02 -5.78
N SER A 339 3.80 20.47 -6.84
CA SER A 339 5.24 20.62 -6.89
C SER A 339 5.59 21.99 -7.45
N ALA A 340 6.57 22.63 -6.84
CA ALA A 340 7.16 23.87 -7.34
C ALA A 340 8.68 23.75 -7.27
N ASP A 341 9.38 24.22 -8.28
CA ASP A 341 10.82 24.25 -8.28
C ASP A 341 11.35 25.55 -8.89
N TYR A 342 12.53 25.96 -8.46
CA TYR A 342 13.23 27.12 -8.99
C TYR A 342 14.69 26.80 -9.29
N LYS A 343 15.08 26.91 -10.56
CA LYS A 343 16.46 26.70 -11.03
C LYS A 343 17.32 27.94 -10.70
N ILE A 344 18.34 27.74 -9.88
CA ILE A 344 19.33 28.77 -9.51
C ILE A 344 20.54 28.58 -10.41
N GLY A 345 20.56 29.29 -11.57
CA GLY A 345 21.60 29.07 -12.58
C GLY A 345 21.43 27.73 -13.30
N LYS A 346 22.55 27.02 -13.56
CA LYS A 346 22.59 25.72 -14.25
C LYS A 346 22.85 24.55 -13.32
N ASP A 347 23.35 24.83 -12.13
CA ASP A 347 23.98 23.85 -11.27
C ASP A 347 23.20 23.64 -9.94
N ALA A 348 22.15 24.44 -9.69
CA ALA A 348 21.38 24.37 -8.47
C ALA A 348 19.89 24.54 -8.69
N PHE A 349 19.09 23.90 -7.87
CA PHE A 349 17.65 24.14 -7.80
C PHE A 349 17.10 23.92 -6.37
N VAL A 350 16.05 24.62 -6.05
CA VAL A 350 15.25 24.44 -4.84
C VAL A 350 13.88 23.92 -5.24
N TYR A 351 13.27 23.12 -4.38
CA TYR A 351 11.95 22.55 -4.65
C TYR A 351 11.06 22.50 -3.41
N LEU A 352 9.76 22.55 -3.66
CA LEU A 352 8.72 22.27 -2.70
C LEU A 352 7.79 21.22 -3.32
N ARG A 353 7.45 20.18 -2.56
CA ARG A 353 6.51 19.14 -2.94
C ARG A 353 5.53 18.93 -1.82
N GLY A 354 4.28 18.68 -2.16
CA GLY A 354 3.26 18.43 -1.15
C GLY A 354 2.16 17.55 -1.69
N ILE A 355 1.59 16.72 -0.81
CA ILE A 355 0.39 15.94 -1.06
C ILE A 355 -0.55 16.08 0.12
N PHE A 356 -1.82 16.17 -0.18
CA PHE A 356 -2.91 16.02 0.77
C PHE A 356 -3.93 15.06 0.20
N SER A 357 -4.38 14.11 1.00
CA SER A 357 -5.45 13.21 0.63
C SER A 357 -6.37 12.95 1.81
N GLN A 358 -7.69 12.87 1.54
CA GLN A 358 -8.70 12.48 2.50
C GLN A 358 -9.59 11.39 1.91
N PHE A 359 -9.85 10.39 2.72
CA PHE A 359 -10.80 9.31 2.46
C PHE A 359 -11.87 9.31 3.54
N ARG A 360 -13.12 9.18 3.15
CA ARG A 360 -14.29 9.04 4.02
C ARG A 360 -15.11 7.86 3.57
N ASP A 361 -15.63 7.13 4.53
CA ASP A 361 -16.49 5.98 4.33
C ASP A 361 -17.69 6.13 5.26
N VAL A 362 -18.81 6.69 4.74
CA VAL A 362 -19.97 7.05 5.55
C VAL A 362 -21.18 6.24 5.08
N GLY A 363 -21.82 5.55 6.00
CA GLY A 363 -22.99 4.76 5.63
C GLY A 363 -23.56 3.94 6.74
N GLN A 364 -24.33 2.96 6.36
CA GLN A 364 -25.09 2.10 7.26
C GLN A 364 -24.78 0.65 6.94
N ASP A 365 -24.75 -0.16 7.98
CA ASP A 365 -24.60 -1.62 7.92
C ASP A 365 -25.72 -2.23 8.79
N TRP A 366 -26.60 -2.98 8.14
CA TRP A 366 -27.70 -3.69 8.79
C TRP A 366 -27.37 -5.17 8.86
N ILE A 367 -27.28 -5.70 10.08
CA ILE A 367 -26.80 -7.04 10.35
C ILE A 367 -27.91 -7.87 10.97
N TYR A 368 -28.35 -8.91 10.28
CA TYR A 368 -29.22 -9.97 10.81
C TYR A 368 -28.38 -11.17 11.18
N SER A 369 -28.44 -11.59 12.46
CA SER A 369 -27.62 -12.68 12.99
C SER A 369 -28.51 -13.82 13.50
N PRO A 370 -28.86 -14.81 12.65
CA PRO A 370 -29.45 -16.05 13.12
C PRO A 370 -28.46 -16.83 13.96
N THR A 371 -28.84 -17.16 15.19
CA THR A 371 -28.04 -17.95 16.13
C THR A 371 -28.83 -19.18 16.49
N PRO A 372 -28.54 -20.35 15.85
CA PRO A 372 -29.18 -21.63 16.18
C PRO A 372 -28.95 -21.99 17.64
N GLY A 373 -29.91 -22.74 18.20
CA GLY A 373 -29.74 -23.42 19.49
C GLY A 373 -28.75 -24.58 19.40
N ASN A 374 -28.85 -25.53 20.33
CA ASN A 374 -28.00 -26.72 20.29
C ASN A 374 -28.39 -27.62 19.13
N PHE A 375 -27.39 -28.07 18.37
CA PHE A 375 -27.66 -29.01 17.29
C PHE A 375 -28.05 -30.39 17.78
N THR A 376 -29.23 -30.88 17.34
CA THR A 376 -29.75 -32.20 17.62
C THR A 376 -29.48 -33.20 16.50
N SER A 377 -29.19 -32.67 15.30
CA SER A 377 -28.74 -33.40 14.12
C SER A 377 -27.76 -32.48 13.33
N PRO A 378 -27.04 -33.00 12.33
CA PRO A 378 -26.19 -32.18 11.47
C PRO A 378 -26.89 -31.02 10.76
N THR A 379 -28.20 -31.11 10.60
CA THR A 379 -29.03 -30.18 9.83
C THR A 379 -30.13 -29.51 10.66
N THR A 380 -30.23 -29.77 11.97
CA THR A 380 -31.35 -29.27 12.80
C THR A 380 -30.85 -28.89 14.20
N ALA A 381 -31.16 -27.69 14.64
CA ALA A 381 -30.97 -27.25 16.02
C ALA A 381 -32.27 -27.39 16.84
N ASP A 382 -32.20 -27.34 18.15
CA ASP A 382 -33.32 -27.26 19.04
C ASP A 382 -34.06 -25.91 18.95
N ASN A 383 -35.11 -25.72 19.72
CA ASN A 383 -35.91 -24.50 19.74
C ASN A 383 -35.38 -23.43 20.71
N THR A 384 -34.10 -23.43 21.05
CA THR A 384 -33.47 -22.40 21.88
C THR A 384 -32.76 -21.30 21.06
N GLY A 385 -32.88 -21.35 19.74
CA GLY A 385 -32.29 -20.37 18.84
C GLY A 385 -32.89 -18.98 18.99
N LEU A 386 -32.17 -17.98 18.57
CA LEU A 386 -32.53 -16.56 18.63
C LEU A 386 -32.08 -15.78 17.40
N MET A 387 -32.67 -14.60 17.20
CA MET A 387 -32.21 -13.61 16.23
C MET A 387 -31.70 -12.36 16.96
N VAL A 388 -30.67 -11.76 16.42
CA VAL A 388 -30.19 -10.43 16.80
C VAL A 388 -30.18 -9.56 15.55
N PHE A 389 -30.57 -8.30 15.70
CA PHE A 389 -30.42 -7.30 14.67
C PHE A 389 -29.50 -6.18 15.17
N ASN A 390 -28.48 -5.85 14.40
CA ASN A 390 -27.62 -4.71 14.67
C ASN A 390 -27.74 -3.70 13.54
N HIS A 391 -27.85 -2.43 13.90
CA HIS A 391 -27.66 -1.33 12.98
C HIS A 391 -26.37 -0.61 13.34
N VAL A 392 -25.39 -0.62 12.46
CA VAL A 392 -24.11 0.09 12.60
C VAL A 392 -24.13 1.29 11.66
N TYR A 393 -23.95 2.48 12.21
CA TYR A 393 -23.69 3.68 11.42
C TYR A 393 -22.21 3.92 11.34
N ARG A 394 -21.67 3.94 10.12
CA ARG A 394 -20.23 4.15 9.87
C ARG A 394 -19.98 5.59 9.47
N ASN A 395 -18.96 6.21 10.07
CA ASN A 395 -18.52 7.55 9.71
C ASN A 395 -17.00 7.76 9.83
N PRO A 396 -16.17 6.75 9.56
CA PRO A 396 -14.73 6.92 9.62
C PRO A 396 -14.23 7.85 8.50
N TRP A 397 -13.17 8.59 8.82
CA TRP A 397 -12.42 9.34 7.83
C TRP A 397 -10.93 9.27 8.12
N GLN A 398 -10.13 9.41 7.07
CA GLN A 398 -8.67 9.34 7.12
C GLN A 398 -8.09 10.48 6.31
N GLN A 399 -6.97 11.01 6.77
CA GLN A 399 -6.21 12.05 6.07
C GLN A 399 -4.74 11.69 6.07
N ILE A 400 -4.07 11.98 4.95
CA ILE A 400 -2.62 11.91 4.79
C ILE A 400 -2.16 13.25 4.23
N PHE A 401 -1.19 13.85 4.87
CA PHE A 401 -0.54 15.09 4.45
C PHE A 401 0.97 14.91 4.53
N ASN A 402 1.67 15.37 3.51
CA ASN A 402 3.13 15.48 3.52
C ASN A 402 3.56 16.73 2.76
N VAL A 403 4.57 17.41 3.26
CA VAL A 403 5.24 18.51 2.57
C VAL A 403 6.76 18.37 2.73
N THR A 404 7.47 18.53 1.63
CA THR A 404 8.93 18.46 1.56
C THR A 404 9.47 19.73 0.90
N VAL A 405 10.49 20.33 1.52
CA VAL A 405 11.28 21.41 0.95
C VAL A 405 12.72 20.94 0.87
N GLY A 406 13.33 21.11 -0.28
CA GLY A 406 14.71 20.68 -0.47
C GLY A 406 15.44 21.50 -1.53
N ALA A 407 16.72 21.22 -1.64
CA ALA A 407 17.56 21.80 -2.68
C ALA A 407 18.67 20.82 -3.08
N GLN A 408 19.18 21.02 -4.27
CA GLN A 408 20.33 20.31 -4.79
C GLN A 408 21.28 21.32 -5.47
N ASP A 409 22.56 21.21 -5.13
CA ASP A 409 23.62 22.06 -5.64
C ASP A 409 24.74 21.19 -6.22
N THR A 410 25.23 21.52 -7.42
CA THR A 410 26.39 20.88 -8.02
C THR A 410 27.59 21.83 -7.92
N ILE A 411 28.59 21.47 -7.13
CA ILE A 411 29.79 22.28 -6.86
C ILE A 411 31.03 21.50 -7.29
N GLY A 412 31.53 21.77 -8.46
CA GLY A 412 32.66 21.03 -9.06
C GLY A 412 32.28 19.55 -9.25
N SER A 413 33.03 18.66 -8.62
CA SER A 413 32.75 17.20 -8.65
C SER A 413 31.80 16.73 -7.59
N ASN A 414 31.16 17.63 -6.83
CA ASN A 414 30.25 17.26 -5.75
C ASN A 414 28.82 17.66 -6.08
N VAL A 415 27.90 16.77 -5.83
CA VAL A 415 26.45 17.05 -5.78
C VAL A 415 26.03 17.02 -4.33
N LEU A 416 25.59 18.15 -3.80
CA LEU A 416 25.07 18.29 -2.43
C LEU A 416 23.55 18.37 -2.49
N GLY A 417 22.87 17.52 -1.72
CA GLY A 417 21.43 17.60 -1.55
C GLY A 417 21.05 17.72 -0.07
N TYR A 418 19.97 18.44 0.20
CA TYR A 418 19.40 18.56 1.54
C TYR A 418 17.89 18.78 1.46
N GLU A 419 17.19 18.17 2.38
CA GLU A 419 15.73 18.28 2.44
C GLU A 419 15.19 18.21 3.87
N VAL A 420 14.07 18.84 4.09
CA VAL A 420 13.28 18.78 5.31
C VAL A 420 11.84 18.47 4.93
N SER A 421 11.24 17.54 5.65
CA SER A 421 9.86 17.11 5.41
C SER A 421 9.06 17.07 6.70
N GLY A 422 7.78 17.42 6.60
CA GLY A 422 6.78 17.24 7.65
C GLY A 422 5.59 16.46 7.11
N GLY A 423 5.23 15.39 7.81
CA GLY A 423 4.10 14.53 7.48
C GLY A 423 3.09 14.44 8.62
N GLN A 424 1.83 14.23 8.29
CA GLN A 424 0.78 13.93 9.25
C GLN A 424 -0.23 12.97 8.64
N ALA A 425 -0.59 11.93 9.41
CA ALA A 425 -1.74 11.09 9.10
C ALA A 425 -2.71 11.10 10.27
N ARG A 426 -4.01 11.05 9.96
CA ARG A 426 -5.09 11.04 10.95
C ARG A 426 -6.17 10.05 10.55
N TYR A 427 -6.71 9.37 11.54
CA TYR A 427 -7.95 8.62 11.49
C TYR A 427 -8.90 9.16 12.55
N SER A 428 -10.18 9.27 12.24
CA SER A 428 -11.22 9.62 13.22
C SER A 428 -12.58 9.14 12.73
N GLY A 429 -13.60 9.35 13.55
CA GLY A 429 -14.91 8.78 13.36
C GLY A 429 -15.03 7.44 14.06
N GLY A 430 -16.10 6.71 13.77
CA GLY A 430 -16.39 5.47 14.47
C GLY A 430 -17.54 4.72 13.84
N PHE A 431 -18.05 3.76 14.61
CA PHE A 431 -19.09 2.82 14.21
C PHE A 431 -20.18 2.75 15.29
N PRO A 432 -20.92 3.88 15.57
CA PRO A 432 -22.06 3.84 16.46
C PRO A 432 -23.00 2.71 16.09
N ARG A 433 -23.59 2.05 17.11
CA ARG A 433 -24.38 0.83 16.90
C ARG A 433 -25.63 0.85 17.77
N ALA A 434 -26.73 0.34 17.23
CA ALA A 434 -27.92 -0.02 17.98
C ALA A 434 -28.12 -1.54 17.89
N VAL A 435 -28.35 -2.16 19.03
CA VAL A 435 -28.59 -3.60 19.17
C VAL A 435 -30.04 -3.83 19.49
N PHE A 436 -30.69 -4.69 18.74
CA PHE A 436 -32.08 -5.13 18.97
C PHE A 436 -32.09 -6.64 19.22
N ASN A 437 -32.59 -7.05 20.37
CA ASN A 437 -32.89 -8.45 20.64
C ASN A 437 -34.15 -8.85 19.90
N GLY A 438 -34.04 -9.85 19.03
CA GLY A 438 -35.14 -10.34 18.22
C GLY A 438 -35.88 -11.54 18.83
N PRO A 439 -36.63 -12.30 18.02
CA PRO A 439 -37.38 -13.46 18.51
C PRO A 439 -36.43 -14.51 19.09
N THR A 440 -36.87 -15.11 20.19
CA THR A 440 -36.22 -16.25 20.83
C THR A 440 -37.12 -17.51 20.65
N GLY A 441 -36.62 -18.68 20.97
CA GLY A 441 -37.36 -19.94 20.78
C GLY A 441 -37.45 -20.32 19.30
N VAL A 442 -36.58 -19.85 18.46
CA VAL A 442 -36.53 -20.15 17.03
C VAL A 442 -35.88 -21.51 16.82
N GLN A 443 -36.56 -22.40 16.11
CA GLN A 443 -35.98 -23.66 15.67
C GLN A 443 -35.38 -23.45 14.27
N PHE A 444 -34.05 -23.47 14.18
CA PHE A 444 -33.34 -23.35 12.91
C PHE A 444 -32.97 -24.71 12.33
N GLY A 445 -33.14 -24.85 11.01
CA GLY A 445 -32.42 -25.84 10.22
C GLY A 445 -31.04 -25.30 9.84
N LEU A 446 -30.18 -26.17 9.30
CA LEU A 446 -28.93 -25.82 8.64
C LEU A 446 -28.93 -26.45 7.25
N ASP A 447 -28.88 -25.64 6.22
CA ASP A 447 -28.72 -26.04 4.82
C ASP A 447 -27.34 -25.58 4.31
N THR A 448 -26.48 -26.55 4.04
CA THR A 448 -25.14 -26.39 3.47
C THR A 448 -25.03 -27.05 2.11
N SER A 449 -26.16 -27.19 1.37
CA SER A 449 -26.16 -27.72 0.01
C SER A 449 -25.25 -26.90 -0.95
N ASP A 450 -25.21 -25.61 -0.74
CA ASP A 450 -24.15 -24.73 -1.23
C ASP A 450 -23.28 -24.34 -0.03
N PRO A 451 -22.04 -24.84 0.07
CA PRO A 451 -21.17 -24.50 1.21
C PRO A 451 -20.78 -23.05 1.25
N PHE A 452 -20.85 -22.30 0.14
CA PHE A 452 -20.48 -20.88 0.07
C PHE A 452 -21.60 -19.95 0.54
N THR A 453 -22.82 -20.45 0.64
CA THR A 453 -24.01 -19.72 1.10
C THR A 453 -24.84 -20.57 2.06
N PRO A 454 -24.31 -20.90 3.26
CA PRO A 454 -25.08 -21.68 4.25
C PRO A 454 -26.33 -20.92 4.67
N LYS A 455 -27.43 -21.61 4.91
CA LYS A 455 -28.72 -21.00 5.24
C LYS A 455 -29.32 -21.60 6.52
N PHE A 456 -30.09 -20.77 7.21
CA PHE A 456 -30.80 -21.15 8.45
C PHE A 456 -32.32 -21.05 8.27
N PRO A 457 -32.97 -22.02 7.60
CA PRO A 457 -34.41 -22.01 7.47
C PRO A 457 -35.09 -22.17 8.85
N VAL A 458 -36.16 -21.40 9.08
CA VAL A 458 -36.97 -21.50 10.29
C VAL A 458 -37.94 -22.67 10.17
N LEU A 459 -37.87 -23.62 11.10
CA LEU A 459 -38.65 -24.88 11.06
C LEU A 459 -39.97 -24.82 11.87
N ASN A 460 -40.09 -23.90 12.83
CA ASN A 460 -41.23 -23.76 13.73
C ASN A 460 -42.16 -22.57 13.38
N GLY A 461 -41.99 -21.96 12.22
CA GLY A 461 -42.90 -20.94 11.69
C GLY A 461 -42.80 -19.55 12.36
N VAL A 462 -41.78 -19.30 13.20
CA VAL A 462 -41.55 -17.97 13.77
C VAL A 462 -41.14 -17.00 12.63
N ASN A 463 -41.81 -15.84 12.55
CA ASN A 463 -41.40 -14.82 11.56
C ASN A 463 -40.21 -14.01 12.08
N ILE A 464 -39.00 -14.38 11.65
CA ILE A 464 -37.77 -13.74 12.07
C ILE A 464 -37.54 -12.32 11.47
N TYR A 465 -38.42 -11.86 10.57
CA TYR A 465 -38.36 -10.55 9.94
C TYR A 465 -39.51 -9.62 10.39
N ASP A 466 -40.26 -9.98 11.41
CA ASP A 466 -41.31 -9.13 11.98
C ASP A 466 -40.66 -8.06 12.90
N PRO A 467 -40.68 -6.77 12.56
CA PRO A 467 -40.01 -5.74 13.32
C PRO A 467 -40.64 -5.51 14.70
N THR A 468 -41.83 -5.99 14.93
CA THR A 468 -42.51 -5.91 16.25
C THR A 468 -41.93 -6.88 17.27
N MET A 469 -41.22 -7.92 16.82
CA MET A 469 -40.57 -8.93 17.66
C MET A 469 -39.14 -8.52 18.08
N TYR A 470 -38.62 -7.41 17.59
CA TYR A 470 -37.30 -6.88 17.94
C TYR A 470 -37.43 -5.75 18.94
N THR A 471 -36.71 -5.83 20.05
CA THR A 471 -36.72 -4.79 21.10
C THR A 471 -35.33 -4.16 21.23
N LEU A 472 -35.27 -2.83 21.27
CA LEU A 472 -34.02 -2.10 21.49
C LEU A 472 -33.40 -2.55 22.82
N ALA A 473 -32.17 -2.98 22.79
CA ALA A 473 -31.42 -3.45 23.95
C ALA A 473 -30.33 -2.47 24.37
N GLN A 474 -29.56 -1.97 23.42
CA GLN A 474 -28.38 -1.16 23.71
C GLN A 474 -28.09 -0.20 22.57
N ILE A 475 -27.56 0.99 22.89
CA ILE A 475 -26.94 1.89 21.92
C ILE A 475 -25.49 2.09 22.33
N GLN A 476 -24.59 2.02 21.35
CA GLN A 476 -23.16 2.19 21.50
C GLN A 476 -22.71 3.39 20.68
N TYR A 477 -21.83 4.23 21.25
CA TYR A 477 -21.12 5.26 20.52
C TYR A 477 -19.63 4.99 20.65
N ASN A 478 -18.93 4.90 19.55
CA ASN A 478 -17.49 4.74 19.56
C ASN A 478 -16.78 5.78 18.70
N SER A 479 -15.58 6.11 19.08
CA SER A 479 -14.67 6.97 18.35
C SER A 479 -13.25 6.54 18.65
N ARG A 480 -12.44 6.42 17.62
CA ARG A 480 -11.03 6.00 17.71
C ARG A 480 -10.12 6.97 16.96
N PRO A 481 -9.91 8.20 17.45
CA PRO A 481 -8.94 9.09 16.84
C PRO A 481 -7.51 8.54 16.98
N ILE A 482 -6.85 8.39 15.83
CA ILE A 482 -5.45 8.02 15.70
C ILE A 482 -4.75 9.14 14.95
N SER A 483 -3.57 9.53 15.39
CA SER A 483 -2.73 10.49 14.69
C SER A 483 -1.28 10.05 14.70
N GLU A 484 -0.61 10.26 13.57
CA GLU A 484 0.83 10.15 13.43
C GLU A 484 1.37 11.46 12.86
N GLN A 485 2.49 11.92 13.39
CA GLN A 485 3.22 13.10 12.93
C GLN A 485 4.67 12.70 12.72
N ASP A 486 5.20 12.97 11.54
CA ASP A 486 6.57 12.69 11.16
C ASP A 486 7.30 13.98 10.81
N PHE A 487 8.52 14.09 11.30
CA PHE A 487 9.47 15.10 10.87
C PHE A 487 10.74 14.41 10.38
N THR A 488 11.20 14.76 9.16
CA THR A 488 12.39 14.17 8.57
C THR A 488 13.35 15.27 8.11
N GLY A 489 14.63 15.14 8.43
CA GLY A 489 15.71 15.92 7.87
C GLY A 489 16.74 15.01 7.21
N ASN A 490 17.18 15.34 6.01
CA ASN A 490 18.12 14.55 5.21
C ASN A 490 19.15 15.46 4.55
N VAL A 491 20.42 15.03 4.55
CA VAL A 491 21.52 15.68 3.85
C VAL A 491 22.42 14.62 3.24
N TRP A 492 22.83 14.81 1.99
CA TRP A 492 23.75 13.91 1.31
C TRP A 492 24.72 14.68 0.40
N VAL A 493 25.85 14.04 0.13
CA VAL A 493 26.84 14.51 -0.83
C VAL A 493 27.30 13.34 -1.69
N THR A 494 27.29 13.53 -3.00
CA THR A 494 27.83 12.58 -3.98
C THR A 494 29.07 13.19 -4.61
N HIS A 495 30.24 12.59 -4.38
CA HIS A 495 31.52 12.99 -4.97
C HIS A 495 31.83 12.14 -6.19
N GLN A 496 31.91 12.74 -7.36
CA GLN A 496 32.31 12.10 -8.62
C GLN A 496 33.84 12.14 -8.77
N TYR A 497 34.44 10.98 -9.07
CA TYR A 497 35.89 10.88 -9.17
C TYR A 497 36.32 9.76 -10.14
N HIS A 498 37.61 9.67 -10.45
CA HIS A 498 38.18 8.66 -11.31
C HIS A 498 39.26 7.84 -10.60
N ILE A 499 39.25 6.52 -10.83
CA ILE A 499 40.33 5.60 -10.47
C ILE A 499 40.99 5.15 -11.79
N GLY A 500 42.10 5.82 -12.17
CA GLY A 500 42.63 5.71 -13.50
C GLY A 500 41.66 6.24 -14.54
N THR A 501 41.22 5.39 -15.46
CA THR A 501 40.23 5.74 -16.50
C THR A 501 38.79 5.37 -16.09
N ARG A 502 38.58 4.85 -14.89
CA ARG A 502 37.27 4.33 -14.44
C ARG A 502 36.56 5.40 -13.65
N PHE A 503 35.29 5.64 -14.02
CA PHE A 503 34.42 6.54 -13.30
C PHE A 503 33.87 5.89 -12.03
N ALA A 504 33.86 6.66 -10.95
CA ALA A 504 33.28 6.27 -9.68
C ALA A 504 32.56 7.45 -9.03
N ALA A 505 31.56 7.14 -8.18
CA ALA A 505 30.81 8.11 -7.38
C ALA A 505 30.71 7.60 -5.95
N LEU A 506 31.20 8.39 -5.00
CA LEU A 506 31.06 8.15 -3.57
C LEU A 506 29.94 9.01 -3.02
N GLU A 507 28.91 8.37 -2.48
CA GLU A 507 27.80 9.06 -1.83
C GLU A 507 27.82 8.79 -0.32
N MET A 508 27.60 9.83 0.46
CA MET A 508 27.47 9.77 1.90
C MET A 508 26.30 10.64 2.32
N GLY A 509 25.54 10.20 3.32
CA GLY A 509 24.41 10.98 3.82
C GLY A 509 24.07 10.70 5.27
N PHE A 510 23.27 11.60 5.80
CA PHE A 510 22.73 11.51 7.15
C PHE A 510 21.25 11.88 7.15
N LYS A 511 20.43 11.09 7.80
CA LYS A 511 18.98 11.27 7.91
C LYS A 511 18.53 11.14 9.37
N VAL A 512 17.60 11.99 9.77
CA VAL A 512 16.90 11.91 11.05
C VAL A 512 15.41 11.86 10.78
N ARG A 513 14.69 10.93 11.42
CA ARG A 513 13.23 10.87 11.44
C ARG A 513 12.75 10.86 12.90
N ASP A 514 11.78 11.72 13.23
CA ASP A 514 11.07 11.75 14.51
C ASP A 514 9.59 11.50 14.20
N ALA A 515 9.07 10.35 14.63
CA ALA A 515 7.67 9.94 14.48
C ALA A 515 6.98 9.93 15.82
N GLN A 516 5.78 10.53 15.90
CA GLN A 516 4.95 10.57 17.10
C GLN A 516 3.57 10.04 16.76
N LYS A 517 3.15 9.00 17.45
CA LYS A 517 1.85 8.36 17.26
C LYS A 517 1.03 8.33 18.53
N LYS A 518 -0.27 8.59 18.39
CA LYS A 518 -1.23 8.59 19.50
C LYS A 518 -2.53 7.95 19.04
N GLN A 519 -3.11 7.10 19.89
CA GLN A 519 -4.45 6.55 19.77
C GLN A 519 -5.23 6.83 21.04
N VAL A 520 -6.50 7.23 20.87
CA VAL A 520 -7.45 7.43 21.98
C VAL A 520 -8.76 6.77 21.58
N ASP A 521 -9.14 5.72 22.29
CA ASP A 521 -10.42 5.04 22.08
C ASP A 521 -11.47 5.55 23.06
N THR A 522 -12.70 5.67 22.58
CA THR A 522 -13.87 6.00 23.39
C THR A 522 -15.03 5.15 22.92
N GLU A 523 -15.45 4.18 23.74
CA GLU A 523 -16.60 3.33 23.48
C GLU A 523 -17.62 3.48 24.61
N LEU A 524 -18.75 4.11 24.34
CA LEU A 524 -19.82 4.37 25.31
C LEU A 524 -20.96 3.39 25.09
N PHE A 525 -21.36 2.71 26.11
CA PHE A 525 -22.43 1.70 26.09
C PHE A 525 -23.62 2.17 26.93
N TYR A 526 -24.81 2.14 26.34
CA TYR A 526 -26.06 2.59 26.97
C TYR A 526 -27.11 1.50 26.88
N ASN A 527 -27.35 0.77 27.98
CA ASN A 527 -28.37 -0.24 28.08
C ASN A 527 -29.74 0.44 28.18
N PHE A 528 -30.71 0.00 27.37
CA PHE A 528 -32.04 0.55 27.34
C PHE A 528 -32.97 -0.16 28.35
N ASN A 529 -33.59 0.61 29.22
CA ASN A 529 -34.48 0.09 30.29
C ASN A 529 -35.97 0.24 29.96
N GLY A 530 -36.30 0.56 28.72
CA GLY A 530 -37.67 0.68 28.25
C GLY A 530 -38.14 -0.51 27.43
N ASN A 531 -39.23 -0.32 26.70
CA ASN A 531 -39.78 -1.32 25.78
C ASN A 531 -40.10 -0.65 24.44
N ALA A 532 -39.06 -0.43 23.60
CA ALA A 532 -39.25 0.09 22.25
C ALA A 532 -38.96 -1.00 21.23
N THR A 533 -39.92 -1.27 20.36
CA THR A 533 -39.76 -2.20 19.24
C THR A 533 -38.97 -1.53 18.10
N MET A 534 -38.50 -2.32 17.12
CA MET A 534 -37.79 -1.83 15.93
C MET A 534 -38.71 -1.00 15.01
N SER A 535 -40.03 -1.22 15.04
CA SER A 535 -40.99 -0.61 14.11
C SER A 535 -40.92 0.91 13.96
N PRO A 536 -40.78 1.73 15.02
CA PRO A 536 -40.66 3.18 14.89
C PRO A 536 -39.40 3.66 14.13
N PHE A 537 -38.39 2.82 14.05
CA PHE A 537 -37.09 3.17 13.46
C PHE A 537 -36.92 2.75 12.00
N LEU A 538 -37.94 2.09 11.42
CA LEU A 538 -37.89 1.58 10.05
C LEU A 538 -37.70 2.68 9.02
N GLN A 539 -37.02 2.34 7.92
CA GLN A 539 -36.96 3.11 6.68
C GLN A 539 -37.50 2.32 5.50
N SER A 540 -37.63 2.95 4.33
CA SER A 540 -38.23 2.33 3.15
C SER A 540 -37.27 1.48 2.32
N TYR A 541 -35.98 1.51 2.62
CA TYR A 541 -34.98 0.72 1.88
C TYR A 541 -35.17 -0.78 2.13
N SER A 542 -35.09 -1.55 1.06
CA SER A 542 -35.01 -3.01 1.09
C SER A 542 -34.16 -3.48 -0.09
N ASN A 543 -33.41 -4.57 0.10
CA ASN A 543 -32.65 -5.22 -0.94
C ASN A 543 -33.28 -6.58 -1.32
N PRO A 544 -34.17 -6.64 -2.33
CA PRO A 544 -34.88 -7.88 -2.69
C PRO A 544 -33.94 -8.90 -3.35
N ASN A 545 -32.75 -8.51 -3.76
CA ASN A 545 -31.76 -9.36 -4.41
C ASN A 545 -30.51 -9.56 -3.55
N TYR A 546 -30.67 -9.48 -2.22
CA TYR A 546 -29.56 -9.59 -1.29
C TYR A 546 -28.76 -10.88 -1.56
N TYR A 547 -27.48 -10.71 -1.75
CA TYR A 547 -26.52 -11.76 -2.08
C TYR A 547 -27.00 -12.66 -3.24
N PHE A 548 -27.28 -12.07 -4.40
CA PHE A 548 -27.85 -12.73 -5.60
C PHE A 548 -29.25 -13.37 -5.38
N GLY A 549 -30.00 -12.92 -4.38
CA GLY A 549 -31.23 -13.54 -3.97
C GLY A 549 -31.05 -14.86 -3.21
N ALA A 550 -29.84 -15.18 -2.75
CA ALA A 550 -29.58 -16.35 -1.93
C ALA A 550 -30.22 -16.27 -0.54
N TYR A 551 -30.32 -15.04 -0.02
CA TYR A 551 -30.92 -14.76 1.29
C TYR A 551 -32.08 -13.78 1.18
N GLN A 552 -32.97 -13.84 2.16
CA GLN A 552 -33.99 -12.82 2.32
C GLN A 552 -33.45 -11.67 3.15
N ALA A 553 -33.47 -10.45 2.59
CA ALA A 553 -33.18 -9.24 3.35
C ALA A 553 -34.35 -8.91 4.30
N GLY A 554 -34.00 -8.54 5.53
CA GLY A 554 -35.00 -8.08 6.52
C GLY A 554 -35.29 -6.59 6.39
N PRO A 555 -36.24 -6.05 7.19
CA PRO A 555 -36.47 -4.62 7.30
C PRO A 555 -35.25 -3.88 7.78
N THR A 556 -35.01 -2.66 7.27
CA THR A 556 -33.90 -1.81 7.65
C THR A 556 -34.33 -0.62 8.49
N THR A 557 -33.44 -0.11 9.33
CA THR A 557 -33.69 1.01 10.23
C THR A 557 -32.91 2.26 9.81
N ASP A 558 -33.40 3.44 10.21
CA ASP A 558 -32.75 4.74 10.02
C ASP A 558 -32.01 5.15 11.29
N TRP A 559 -30.70 5.33 11.20
CA TRP A 559 -29.86 5.76 12.31
C TRP A 559 -30.34 7.10 12.93
N ASN A 560 -30.75 8.06 12.12
CA ASN A 560 -31.19 9.35 12.61
C ASN A 560 -32.43 9.25 13.51
N LYS A 561 -33.33 8.31 13.23
CA LYS A 561 -34.49 8.05 14.10
C LYS A 561 -34.07 7.43 15.42
N ILE A 562 -33.09 6.51 15.40
CA ILE A 562 -32.55 5.86 16.60
C ILE A 562 -31.82 6.90 17.46
N ASP A 563 -30.95 7.71 16.88
CA ASP A 563 -30.18 8.74 17.57
C ASP A 563 -31.10 9.83 18.17
N ALA A 564 -32.10 10.28 17.42
CA ALA A 564 -33.13 11.19 17.92
C ALA A 564 -33.93 10.60 19.09
N PHE A 565 -34.30 9.31 19.01
CA PHE A 565 -34.98 8.62 20.11
C PHE A 565 -34.10 8.57 21.37
N PHE A 566 -32.84 8.23 21.23
CA PHE A 566 -31.88 8.24 22.32
C PHE A 566 -31.74 9.62 22.95
N GLY A 567 -31.63 10.68 22.17
CA GLY A 567 -31.56 12.06 22.65
C GLY A 567 -32.80 12.49 23.44
N ALA A 568 -34.01 12.13 22.94
CA ALA A 568 -35.28 12.47 23.56
C ALA A 568 -35.59 11.63 24.83
N ASN A 569 -35.02 10.44 24.96
CA ASN A 569 -35.34 9.46 26.01
C ASN A 569 -34.14 9.12 26.90
N ARG A 570 -33.20 10.03 27.07
CA ARG A 570 -31.93 9.81 27.76
C ARG A 570 -32.08 9.14 29.14
N GLY A 571 -33.13 9.48 29.90
CA GLY A 571 -33.43 8.93 31.22
C GLY A 571 -33.83 7.44 31.23
N LEU A 572 -34.11 6.85 30.08
CA LEU A 572 -34.37 5.42 29.91
C LEU A 572 -33.11 4.59 29.61
N PHE A 573 -31.96 5.23 29.56
CA PHE A 573 -30.69 4.58 29.25
C PHE A 573 -29.75 4.65 30.46
N THR A 574 -29.15 3.51 30.76
CA THR A 574 -28.12 3.40 31.81
C THR A 574 -26.77 3.15 31.15
N SER A 575 -25.78 3.97 31.44
CA SER A 575 -24.42 3.76 30.98
C SER A 575 -23.76 2.56 31.66
N ASP A 576 -22.88 1.86 30.96
CA ASP A 576 -22.07 0.80 31.50
C ASP A 576 -20.60 1.28 31.63
N PRO A 577 -20.20 1.80 32.80
CA PRO A 577 -18.87 2.31 33.02
C PRO A 577 -17.79 1.22 33.02
N ASN A 578 -18.13 0.00 33.45
CA ASN A 578 -17.17 -1.10 33.46
C ASN A 578 -16.80 -1.48 32.02
N LEU A 579 -17.79 -1.65 31.16
CA LEU A 579 -17.57 -1.98 29.75
C LEU A 579 -16.86 -0.83 29.02
N PHE A 580 -17.12 0.43 29.38
CA PHE A 580 -16.37 1.58 28.89
C PHE A 580 -14.88 1.45 29.17
N HIS A 581 -14.47 1.21 30.40
CA HIS A 581 -13.06 1.07 30.76
C HIS A 581 -12.40 -0.16 30.11
N HIS A 582 -13.14 -1.26 29.98
CA HIS A 582 -12.67 -2.46 29.28
C HIS A 582 -12.36 -2.21 27.79
N ARG A 583 -13.17 -1.41 27.12
CA ARG A 583 -13.10 -1.24 25.67
C ARG A 583 -12.33 0.02 25.23
N SER A 584 -12.33 1.07 26.07
CA SER A 584 -11.72 2.36 25.75
C SER A 584 -10.29 2.49 26.27
N ASP A 585 -10.14 2.45 27.61
CA ASP A 585 -8.90 2.88 28.23
C ASP A 585 -7.71 1.97 27.91
N SER A 586 -7.94 0.67 27.84
CA SER A 586 -6.92 -0.33 27.54
C SER A 586 -6.36 -0.24 26.10
N ASN A 587 -7.04 0.46 25.19
CA ASN A 587 -6.58 0.68 23.81
C ASN A 587 -5.81 2.01 23.65
N ASN A 588 -5.75 2.84 24.72
CA ASN A 588 -5.13 4.14 24.64
C ASN A 588 -3.61 4.02 24.74
N PHE A 589 -2.92 4.64 23.81
CA PHE A 589 -1.46 4.70 23.83
C PHE A 589 -0.91 5.97 23.21
N SER A 590 0.33 6.30 23.58
CA SER A 590 1.17 7.25 22.87
C SER A 590 2.58 6.67 22.68
N LEU A 591 3.22 7.08 21.60
CA LEU A 591 4.53 6.58 21.21
C LEU A 591 5.32 7.68 20.53
N ALA A 592 6.63 7.73 20.80
CA ALA A 592 7.61 8.49 20.02
C ALA A 592 8.74 7.56 19.59
N GLU A 593 9.08 7.60 18.29
CA GLU A 593 10.18 6.85 17.68
C GLU A 593 11.11 7.80 16.96
N ARG A 594 12.41 7.72 17.25
CA ARG A 594 13.47 8.47 16.58
C ARG A 594 14.43 7.53 15.89
N VAL A 595 14.67 7.79 14.61
CA VAL A 595 15.64 7.05 13.80
C VAL A 595 16.74 8.00 13.36
N TYR A 596 17.98 7.65 13.69
CA TYR A 596 19.20 8.34 13.22
C TYR A 596 19.91 7.42 12.27
N ALA A 597 20.07 7.83 11.03
CA ALA A 597 20.67 7.00 10.00
C ALA A 597 21.85 7.73 9.35
N GLY A 598 22.96 7.00 9.15
CA GLY A 598 24.10 7.45 8.38
C GLY A 598 24.49 6.38 7.38
N TYR A 599 24.93 6.77 6.18
CA TYR A 599 25.37 5.82 5.17
C TYR A 599 26.56 6.31 4.35
N VAL A 600 27.25 5.32 3.79
CA VAL A 600 28.29 5.53 2.76
C VAL A 600 28.08 4.49 1.67
N MET A 601 28.16 4.91 0.41
CA MET A 601 27.92 4.08 -0.76
C MET A 601 28.86 4.50 -1.88
N ASN A 602 29.42 3.54 -2.61
CA ASN A 602 30.24 3.80 -3.78
C ASN A 602 29.71 3.06 -5.00
N THR A 603 29.59 3.76 -6.11
CA THR A 603 29.26 3.19 -7.42
C THR A 603 30.47 3.30 -8.34
N ILE A 604 30.86 2.20 -8.99
CA ILE A 604 31.99 2.17 -9.94
C ILE A 604 31.61 1.39 -11.19
N THR A 605 32.02 1.94 -12.36
CA THR A 605 31.86 1.26 -13.65
C THR A 605 33.21 0.72 -14.14
N ILE A 606 33.27 -0.58 -14.39
CA ILE A 606 34.49 -1.30 -14.84
C ILE A 606 34.16 -2.08 -16.12
N GLY A 607 34.37 -1.49 -17.27
CA GLY A 607 34.01 -2.07 -18.55
C GLY A 607 32.48 -2.33 -18.62
N ARG A 608 32.09 -3.61 -18.67
CA ARG A 608 30.67 -4.01 -18.73
C ARG A 608 30.02 -4.21 -17.35
N PHE A 609 30.80 -4.08 -16.28
CA PHE A 609 30.32 -4.21 -14.90
C PHE A 609 30.06 -2.84 -14.30
N ARG A 610 28.92 -2.70 -13.65
CA ARG A 610 28.58 -1.59 -12.76
C ARG A 610 28.31 -2.17 -11.38
N LEU A 611 29.09 -1.75 -10.41
CA LEU A 611 29.02 -2.19 -9.03
C LEU A 611 28.67 -1.01 -8.14
N GLN A 612 27.64 -1.17 -7.35
CA GLN A 612 27.30 -0.29 -6.23
C GLN A 612 27.41 -1.09 -4.94
N ALA A 613 28.12 -0.59 -3.96
CA ALA A 613 28.24 -1.20 -2.64
C ALA A 613 28.15 -0.12 -1.57
N GLY A 614 27.44 -0.39 -0.51
CA GLY A 614 27.19 0.58 0.55
C GLY A 614 26.93 -0.07 1.90
N LEU A 615 27.02 0.78 2.92
CA LEU A 615 26.76 0.43 4.30
C LEU A 615 25.92 1.53 4.94
N ARG A 616 24.83 1.13 5.57
CA ARG A 616 23.94 2.01 6.32
C ARG A 616 23.88 1.58 7.78
N PHE A 617 23.86 2.55 8.67
CA PHE A 617 23.65 2.37 10.10
C PHE A 617 22.38 3.09 10.50
N GLU A 618 21.46 2.38 11.18
CA GLU A 618 20.23 2.96 11.72
C GLU A 618 20.15 2.74 13.23
N GLY A 619 20.25 3.81 14.01
CA GLY A 619 19.98 3.80 15.44
C GLY A 619 18.54 4.21 15.70
N THR A 620 17.76 3.34 16.33
CA THR A 620 16.35 3.58 16.69
C THR A 620 16.20 3.74 18.19
N GLN A 621 15.43 4.73 18.62
CA GLN A 621 15.03 4.98 19.99
C GLN A 621 13.52 5.13 20.04
N GLY A 622 12.85 4.25 20.81
CA GLY A 622 11.40 4.25 21.03
C GLY A 622 11.05 4.48 22.48
N SER A 623 10.04 5.30 22.73
CA SER A 623 9.41 5.46 24.05
C SER A 623 7.90 5.31 23.90
N PHE A 624 7.28 4.51 24.75
CA PHE A 624 5.87 4.13 24.66
C PHE A 624 5.18 4.36 25.98
N VAL A 625 3.91 4.67 25.94
CA VAL A 625 3.04 4.68 27.11
C VAL A 625 1.73 4.01 26.73
N GLY A 626 1.43 2.90 27.38
CA GLY A 626 0.15 2.21 27.28
C GLY A 626 -0.70 2.44 28.52
N THR A 627 -2.00 2.20 28.43
CA THR A 627 -2.92 2.26 29.55
C THR A 627 -3.31 0.85 29.96
N GLN A 628 -3.20 0.55 31.26
CA GLN A 628 -3.69 -0.67 31.87
C GLN A 628 -4.88 -0.33 32.75
N ALA A 629 -6.05 -0.84 32.38
CA ALA A 629 -7.24 -0.77 33.21
C ALA A 629 -7.26 -1.95 34.17
N ASN A 630 -7.45 -1.68 35.47
CA ASN A 630 -7.46 -2.67 36.55
C ASN A 630 -8.91 -2.91 36.99
N PHE A 631 -9.26 -4.18 37.15
CA PHE A 631 -10.60 -4.62 37.53
C PHE A 631 -10.56 -5.54 38.77
N ASP A 632 -11.64 -5.56 39.55
CA ASP A 632 -11.82 -6.55 40.61
C ASP A 632 -12.18 -7.95 40.00
N PRO A 633 -12.17 -9.01 40.82
CA PRO A 633 -12.56 -10.35 40.38
C PRO A 633 -14.00 -10.46 39.83
N SER A 634 -14.86 -9.48 40.11
CA SER A 634 -16.24 -9.39 39.64
C SER A 634 -16.35 -8.59 38.33
N GLY A 635 -15.23 -8.06 37.81
CA GLY A 635 -15.17 -7.29 36.59
C GLY A 635 -15.51 -5.80 36.76
N ASN A 636 -15.57 -5.30 37.98
CA ASN A 636 -15.76 -3.85 38.19
C ASN A 636 -14.45 -3.09 38.06
N PHE A 637 -14.50 -1.97 37.38
CA PHE A 637 -13.36 -1.10 37.21
C PHE A 637 -12.86 -0.54 38.54
N LEU A 638 -11.55 -0.59 38.75
CA LEU A 638 -10.89 -0.07 39.93
C LEU A 638 -10.08 1.20 39.67
N SER A 639 -9.25 1.17 38.65
CA SER A 639 -8.35 2.28 38.34
C SER A 639 -7.65 2.08 36.97
N ASP A 640 -7.17 3.16 36.40
CA ASP A 640 -6.22 3.15 35.28
C ASP A 640 -4.81 3.43 35.76
N SER A 641 -3.84 2.83 35.09
CA SER A 641 -2.43 3.12 35.25
C SER A 641 -1.74 3.29 33.92
N GLN A 642 -0.87 4.31 33.85
CA GLN A 642 -0.02 4.52 32.68
C GLN A 642 1.24 3.66 32.83
N VAL A 643 1.50 2.81 31.85
CA VAL A 643 2.65 1.89 31.86
C VAL A 643 3.64 2.34 30.78
N PRO A 644 4.82 2.86 31.18
CA PRO A 644 5.85 3.23 30.21
C PRO A 644 6.63 2.02 29.68
N GLY A 645 7.15 2.13 28.47
CA GLY A 645 8.09 1.20 27.87
C GLY A 645 9.10 1.96 27.02
N GLU A 646 10.28 1.40 26.87
CA GLU A 646 11.36 1.99 26.08
C GLU A 646 12.09 0.89 25.32
N GLN A 647 12.64 1.24 24.16
CA GLN A 647 13.57 0.38 23.44
C GLN A 647 14.63 1.22 22.70
N SER A 648 15.80 0.62 22.49
CA SER A 648 16.88 1.22 21.70
C SER A 648 17.70 0.11 21.06
N TYR A 649 17.98 0.26 19.76
CA TYR A 649 18.79 -0.70 19.02
C TYR A 649 19.51 -0.03 17.85
N LEU A 650 20.55 -0.72 17.33
CA LEU A 650 21.35 -0.28 16.19
C LEU A 650 21.37 -1.38 15.14
N ASP A 651 20.97 -1.05 13.93
CA ASP A 651 21.02 -1.93 12.78
C ASP A 651 22.15 -1.55 11.83
N VAL A 652 22.83 -2.56 11.30
CA VAL A 652 23.88 -2.42 10.29
C VAL A 652 23.40 -3.12 9.01
N LEU A 653 23.23 -2.34 7.95
CA LEU A 653 22.55 -2.71 6.74
C LEU A 653 23.48 -2.59 5.53
N PRO A 654 24.28 -3.63 5.22
CA PRO A 654 25.08 -3.69 4.01
C PRO A 654 24.20 -3.90 2.77
N SER A 655 24.62 -3.35 1.64
CA SER A 655 24.00 -3.56 0.34
C SER A 655 25.04 -3.63 -0.79
N VAL A 656 24.80 -4.50 -1.75
CA VAL A 656 25.62 -4.67 -2.95
C VAL A 656 24.70 -4.88 -4.14
N GLN A 657 24.87 -4.07 -5.18
CA GLN A 657 24.17 -4.18 -6.45
C GLN A 657 25.21 -4.36 -7.56
N LEU A 658 25.07 -5.39 -8.35
CA LEU A 658 25.96 -5.69 -9.47
C LEU A 658 25.14 -5.81 -10.75
N GLN A 659 25.50 -5.03 -11.75
CA GLN A 659 24.95 -5.11 -13.11
C GLN A 659 26.07 -5.51 -14.08
N TYR A 660 25.79 -6.50 -14.91
CA TYR A 660 26.66 -6.91 -16.02
C TYR A 660 25.92 -6.72 -17.34
N ASN A 661 26.40 -5.82 -18.18
CA ASN A 661 25.85 -5.56 -19.50
C ASN A 661 26.48 -6.51 -20.53
N ILE A 662 25.67 -7.45 -21.06
CA ILE A 662 26.16 -8.46 -22.03
C ILE A 662 26.35 -7.81 -23.40
N ASN A 663 25.39 -7.03 -23.91
CA ASN A 663 25.38 -6.56 -25.29
C ASN A 663 24.60 -5.27 -25.54
N GLY A 664 24.52 -4.37 -24.56
CA GLY A 664 23.80 -3.09 -24.67
C GLY A 664 22.28 -3.16 -24.52
N SER A 665 21.65 -4.32 -24.72
CA SER A 665 20.21 -4.53 -24.51
C SER A 665 19.90 -5.69 -23.57
N THR A 666 20.92 -6.37 -23.06
CA THR A 666 20.76 -7.51 -22.14
C THR A 666 21.63 -7.29 -20.92
N ASN A 667 21.03 -7.27 -19.76
CA ASN A 667 21.69 -7.13 -18.46
C ASN A 667 21.45 -8.35 -17.60
N ILE A 668 22.46 -8.70 -16.80
CA ILE A 668 22.31 -9.56 -15.63
C ILE A 668 22.53 -8.69 -14.40
N ARG A 669 21.61 -8.77 -13.46
CA ARG A 669 21.71 -8.09 -12.17
C ARG A 669 21.80 -9.12 -11.06
N ALA A 670 22.67 -8.87 -10.10
CA ALA A 670 22.75 -9.63 -8.86
C ALA A 670 22.75 -8.64 -7.70
N ALA A 671 21.99 -8.91 -6.68
CA ALA A 671 21.92 -8.04 -5.53
C ALA A 671 21.99 -8.83 -4.22
N TYR A 672 22.59 -8.21 -3.23
CA TYR A 672 22.53 -8.60 -1.83
C TYR A 672 22.20 -7.37 -1.00
N GLY A 673 21.27 -7.52 -0.07
CA GLY A 673 20.95 -6.48 0.88
C GLY A 673 20.49 -7.04 2.22
N ARG A 674 20.71 -6.29 3.29
CA ARG A 674 20.09 -6.54 4.58
C ARG A 674 19.04 -5.49 4.83
N GLY A 675 17.79 -5.93 5.07
CA GLY A 675 16.66 -5.10 5.41
C GLY A 675 16.11 -5.42 6.80
N ILE A 676 15.30 -4.51 7.32
CA ILE A 676 14.57 -4.70 8.57
C ILE A 676 13.08 -4.45 8.36
N ALA A 677 12.25 -4.89 9.30
CA ALA A 677 10.87 -4.44 9.45
C ALA A 677 10.55 -4.26 10.93
N ARG A 678 10.31 -3.02 11.32
CA ARG A 678 10.00 -2.65 12.70
C ARG A 678 8.63 -3.19 13.12
N PRO A 679 8.42 -3.51 14.42
CA PRO A 679 7.10 -3.87 14.96
C PRO A 679 6.09 -2.76 14.68
N ASN A 680 4.81 -3.10 14.48
CA ASN A 680 3.78 -2.07 14.38
C ASN A 680 3.71 -1.21 15.64
N PHE A 681 3.34 0.03 15.50
CA PHE A 681 3.24 0.97 16.62
C PHE A 681 2.28 0.50 17.71
N GLY A 682 1.13 -0.09 17.33
CA GLY A 682 0.16 -0.62 18.28
C GLY A 682 0.57 -1.91 19.00
N ASP A 683 1.62 -2.60 18.54
CA ASP A 683 2.10 -3.84 19.15
C ASP A 683 3.09 -3.60 20.31
N LEU A 684 3.68 -2.41 20.40
CA LEU A 684 4.74 -2.05 21.33
C LEU A 684 4.26 -1.56 22.70
N PRO A 685 3.25 -0.65 22.81
CA PRO A 685 2.86 -0.10 24.08
C PRO A 685 2.40 -1.19 25.05
N PRO A 686 2.84 -1.15 26.32
CA PRO A 686 2.49 -2.15 27.31
C PRO A 686 1.07 -1.93 27.86
N PHE A 687 0.07 -2.24 27.04
CA PHE A 687 -1.34 -2.21 27.44
C PHE A 687 -1.85 -3.62 27.78
N ALA A 688 -2.99 -3.72 28.43
CA ALA A 688 -3.70 -4.98 28.63
C ALA A 688 -5.20 -4.75 28.44
N ASN A 689 -5.76 -5.31 27.36
CA ASN A 689 -7.18 -5.29 27.07
C ASN A 689 -7.78 -6.64 27.48
N LEU A 690 -8.68 -6.59 28.48
CA LEU A 690 -9.39 -7.77 28.99
C LEU A 690 -10.69 -7.96 28.23
N ASP A 691 -10.89 -9.14 27.64
CA ASP A 691 -12.16 -9.59 27.09
C ASP A 691 -12.70 -10.72 28.00
N GLN A 692 -13.75 -10.44 28.76
CA GLN A 692 -14.30 -11.40 29.72
C GLN A 692 -15.15 -12.50 29.05
N GLY A 693 -15.30 -12.48 27.72
CA GLY A 693 -16.10 -13.44 26.99
C GLY A 693 -17.60 -13.38 27.38
N GLY A 694 -18.52 -13.67 26.45
CA GLY A 694 -19.92 -13.83 26.79
C GLY A 694 -20.19 -15.07 27.68
N VAL A 695 -21.43 -15.35 27.96
CA VAL A 695 -21.91 -16.46 28.85
C VAL A 695 -21.14 -17.76 28.57
N GLY A 696 -20.39 -18.24 29.57
CA GLY A 696 -19.53 -19.43 29.45
C GLY A 696 -18.14 -19.19 28.84
N GLY A 697 -17.76 -17.93 28.53
CA GLY A 697 -16.51 -17.58 27.86
C GLY A 697 -15.30 -17.62 28.78
N THR A 698 -14.17 -18.02 28.23
CA THR A 698 -12.85 -17.92 28.89
C THR A 698 -12.36 -16.47 28.82
N THR A 699 -11.88 -15.93 29.95
CA THR A 699 -11.29 -14.59 29.96
C THR A 699 -10.07 -14.53 29.03
N ARG A 700 -10.05 -13.54 28.17
CA ARG A 700 -9.00 -13.30 27.17
C ARG A 700 -8.30 -11.98 27.49
N VAL A 701 -7.02 -11.93 27.20
CA VAL A 701 -6.21 -10.70 27.34
C VAL A 701 -5.47 -10.46 26.04
N PHE A 702 -5.61 -9.27 25.49
CA PHE A 702 -4.75 -8.78 24.42
C PHE A 702 -3.75 -7.81 25.05
N THR A 703 -2.47 -8.01 24.78
CA THR A 703 -1.42 -7.17 25.37
C THR A 703 -0.34 -6.80 24.37
N GLY A 704 0.16 -5.57 24.47
CA GLY A 704 1.34 -5.14 23.73
C GLY A 704 2.63 -5.75 24.29
N ASN A 705 3.71 -5.62 23.53
CA ASN A 705 5.02 -6.17 23.91
C ASN A 705 6.15 -5.18 23.61
N PRO A 706 6.60 -4.40 24.57
CA PRO A 706 7.70 -3.44 24.38
C PRO A 706 9.07 -4.11 24.14
N ALA A 707 9.18 -5.43 24.32
CA ALA A 707 10.41 -6.18 24.06
C ALA A 707 10.54 -6.67 22.61
N LEU A 708 9.57 -6.38 21.74
CA LEU A 708 9.67 -6.73 20.33
C LEU A 708 10.85 -6.04 19.65
N ILE A 709 11.64 -6.81 18.93
CA ILE A 709 12.71 -6.31 18.07
C ILE A 709 12.28 -6.37 16.59
N PRO A 710 12.94 -5.61 15.69
CA PRO A 710 12.65 -5.70 14.26
C PRO A 710 12.87 -7.12 13.71
N THR A 711 12.05 -7.51 12.74
CA THR A 711 12.37 -8.61 11.86
C THR A 711 13.54 -8.17 10.97
N HIS A 712 14.56 -9.01 10.82
CA HIS A 712 15.67 -8.79 9.90
C HIS A 712 15.59 -9.74 8.72
N ALA A 713 16.10 -9.34 7.56
CA ALA A 713 16.23 -10.25 6.42
C ALA A 713 17.57 -10.04 5.72
N ASN A 714 18.14 -11.16 5.25
CA ASN A 714 19.20 -11.17 4.24
C ASN A 714 18.56 -11.52 2.90
N ASP A 715 18.63 -10.62 1.96
CA ASP A 715 17.98 -10.71 0.66
C ASP A 715 19.02 -10.96 -0.43
N PHE A 716 18.74 -11.94 -1.30
CA PHE A 716 19.56 -12.29 -2.46
C PHE A 716 18.69 -12.29 -3.70
N ASP A 717 19.17 -11.64 -4.75
CA ASP A 717 18.47 -11.48 -6.01
C ASP A 717 19.37 -11.81 -7.19
N LEU A 718 18.79 -12.43 -8.21
CA LEU A 718 19.41 -12.64 -9.52
C LEU A 718 18.35 -12.38 -10.58
N LEU A 719 18.63 -11.47 -11.52
CA LEU A 719 17.71 -11.09 -12.60
C LEU A 719 18.45 -11.05 -13.92
N ILE A 720 17.87 -11.60 -14.97
CA ILE A 720 18.23 -11.35 -16.34
C ILE A 720 17.12 -10.54 -17.01
N GLU A 721 17.51 -9.50 -17.75
CA GLU A 721 16.60 -8.62 -18.46
C GLU A 721 17.08 -8.37 -19.87
N HIS A 722 16.15 -8.43 -20.83
CA HIS A 722 16.42 -8.16 -22.23
C HIS A 722 15.44 -7.11 -22.75
N TYR A 723 15.98 -5.96 -23.14
CA TYR A 723 15.23 -4.84 -23.73
C TYR A 723 15.07 -5.08 -25.22
N LEU A 724 13.82 -5.14 -25.68
CA LEU A 724 13.48 -5.40 -27.06
C LEU A 724 13.73 -4.17 -27.95
N LYS A 725 14.03 -4.38 -29.24
CA LYS A 725 14.25 -3.29 -30.19
C LYS A 725 13.00 -2.43 -30.41
N THR A 726 11.83 -3.02 -30.26
CA THR A 726 10.55 -2.32 -30.13
C THR A 726 10.32 -2.00 -28.64
N VAL A 727 9.33 -1.19 -28.28
CA VAL A 727 9.01 -0.97 -26.89
C VAL A 727 8.65 -2.29 -26.22
N GLY A 728 9.45 -2.72 -25.25
CA GLY A 728 9.20 -3.96 -24.52
C GLY A 728 10.42 -4.50 -23.78
N ILE A 729 10.16 -5.47 -22.91
CA ILE A 729 11.15 -6.13 -22.06
C ILE A 729 10.76 -7.58 -21.82
N ILE A 730 11.75 -8.45 -21.68
CA ILE A 730 11.61 -9.81 -21.15
C ILE A 730 12.53 -9.93 -19.96
N GLN A 731 11.98 -10.32 -18.82
CA GLN A 731 12.74 -10.49 -17.56
C GLN A 731 12.46 -11.86 -16.95
N ALA A 732 13.49 -12.44 -16.34
CA ALA A 732 13.36 -13.61 -15.49
C ALA A 732 14.29 -13.46 -14.28
N GLY A 733 13.78 -13.71 -13.09
CA GLY A 733 14.51 -13.52 -11.85
C GLY A 733 14.26 -14.60 -10.83
N TRP A 734 15.18 -14.74 -9.91
CA TRP A 734 15.07 -15.54 -8.70
C TRP A 734 15.43 -14.67 -7.50
N PHE A 735 14.72 -14.89 -6.40
CA PHE A 735 15.01 -14.23 -5.13
C PHE A 735 14.95 -15.22 -3.97
N TYR A 736 15.70 -14.91 -2.92
CA TYR A 736 15.72 -15.62 -1.64
C TYR A 736 15.86 -14.62 -0.50
N LYS A 737 15.01 -14.76 0.51
CA LYS A 737 15.01 -13.93 1.72
C LYS A 737 15.06 -14.83 2.94
N ASP A 738 16.08 -14.64 3.76
CA ASP A 738 16.27 -15.33 5.04
C ASP A 738 15.92 -14.39 6.19
N LEU A 739 14.81 -14.69 6.88
CA LEU A 739 14.24 -13.84 7.93
C LEU A 739 14.65 -14.37 9.30
N SER A 740 15.18 -13.49 10.13
CA SER A 740 15.35 -13.71 11.57
C SER A 740 14.38 -12.82 12.34
N ASP A 741 13.99 -13.30 13.52
CA ASP A 741 13.08 -12.61 14.43
C ASP A 741 11.71 -12.21 13.83
N PRO A 742 11.05 -13.03 12.96
CA PRO A 742 9.73 -12.71 12.46
C PRO A 742 8.73 -12.58 13.61
N ILE A 743 7.78 -11.65 13.47
CA ILE A 743 6.81 -11.35 14.53
C ILE A 743 5.52 -12.12 14.28
N TYR A 744 5.11 -12.93 15.26
CA TYR A 744 3.89 -13.73 15.22
C TYR A 744 2.91 -13.31 16.30
N THR A 745 1.61 -13.38 16.01
CA THR A 745 0.56 -13.33 17.05
C THR A 745 0.43 -14.71 17.63
N VAL A 746 0.62 -14.84 18.94
CA VAL A 746 0.53 -16.10 19.65
C VAL A 746 -0.46 -16.00 20.80
N GLN A 747 -1.02 -17.12 21.20
CA GLN A 747 -1.89 -17.21 22.37
C GLN A 747 -1.32 -18.21 23.38
N THR A 748 -1.27 -17.79 24.65
CA THR A 748 -0.79 -18.62 25.79
C THR A 748 -1.81 -18.59 26.91
N THR A 749 -1.69 -19.57 27.82
CA THR A 749 -2.41 -19.56 29.11
C THR A 749 -1.38 -19.63 30.20
N PRO A 750 -0.89 -18.47 30.74
CA PRO A 750 0.09 -18.44 31.82
C PRO A 750 -0.43 -19.17 33.05
N THR A 751 0.47 -19.88 33.74
CA THR A 751 0.16 -20.58 34.99
C THR A 751 0.44 -19.74 36.23
N SER A 752 1.08 -18.57 36.08
CA SER A 752 1.43 -17.64 37.14
C SER A 752 1.43 -16.20 36.64
N GLY A 753 1.46 -15.23 37.54
CA GLY A 753 1.44 -13.80 37.24
C GLY A 753 0.02 -13.23 37.16
N GLN A 754 -0.10 -11.96 36.76
CA GLN A 754 -1.36 -11.20 36.74
C GLN A 754 -2.45 -11.85 35.85
N PHE A 755 -2.06 -12.51 34.75
CA PHE A 755 -2.98 -13.13 33.82
C PHE A 755 -2.97 -14.67 33.90
N ALA A 756 -2.65 -15.23 35.08
CA ALA A 756 -2.68 -16.68 35.30
C ALA A 756 -4.09 -17.24 35.01
N GLY A 757 -4.17 -18.25 34.14
CA GLY A 757 -5.43 -18.87 33.71
C GLY A 757 -6.18 -18.16 32.58
N PHE A 758 -5.75 -16.96 32.18
CA PHE A 758 -6.34 -16.25 31.06
C PHE A 758 -5.73 -16.68 29.71
N LYS A 759 -6.50 -16.62 28.64
CA LYS A 759 -5.97 -16.75 27.28
C LYS A 759 -5.33 -15.42 26.86
N VAL A 760 -3.99 -15.33 26.95
CA VAL A 760 -3.23 -14.13 26.62
C VAL A 760 -2.81 -14.19 25.16
N THR A 761 -3.26 -13.22 24.36
CA THR A 761 -2.84 -13.01 22.98
C THR A 761 -1.83 -11.88 22.92
N GLN A 762 -0.66 -12.16 22.38
CA GLN A 762 0.44 -11.20 22.31
C GLN A 762 1.25 -11.40 21.03
N LYS A 763 1.91 -10.34 20.55
CA LYS A 763 2.94 -10.43 19.52
C LYS A 763 4.27 -10.84 20.12
N VAL A 764 4.98 -11.77 19.49
CA VAL A 764 6.32 -12.22 19.90
C VAL A 764 7.22 -12.42 18.69
N ASN A 765 8.55 -12.28 18.89
CA ASN A 765 9.52 -12.64 17.87
C ASN A 765 9.67 -14.17 17.81
N GLY A 766 9.71 -14.72 16.61
CA GLY A 766 9.94 -16.14 16.35
C GLY A 766 11.38 -16.46 15.93
N PRO A 767 11.71 -17.74 15.78
CA PRO A 767 13.09 -18.16 15.54
C PRO A 767 13.57 -17.87 14.11
N GLY A 768 12.69 -17.84 13.13
CA GLY A 768 13.05 -17.54 11.74
C GLY A 768 12.02 -17.98 10.73
N ALA A 769 12.21 -17.51 9.50
CA ALA A 769 11.42 -17.90 8.34
C ALA A 769 12.24 -17.71 7.07
N HIS A 770 11.84 -18.28 5.94
CA HIS A 770 12.42 -17.96 4.65
C HIS A 770 11.37 -17.87 3.56
N ILE A 771 11.67 -17.05 2.56
CA ILE A 771 10.85 -16.86 1.35
C ILE A 771 11.77 -16.99 0.14
N GLN A 772 11.33 -17.71 -0.89
CA GLN A 772 12.01 -17.75 -2.17
C GLN A 772 11.02 -17.83 -3.31
N GLY A 773 11.43 -17.37 -4.48
CA GLY A 773 10.56 -17.44 -5.64
C GLY A 773 11.27 -17.17 -6.95
N VAL A 774 10.53 -17.40 -8.01
CA VAL A 774 10.90 -17.02 -9.38
C VAL A 774 9.88 -16.03 -9.93
N GLU A 775 10.39 -15.07 -10.70
CA GLU A 775 9.61 -13.99 -11.30
C GLU A 775 9.86 -13.97 -12.80
N MET A 776 8.82 -13.80 -13.59
CA MET A 776 8.90 -13.61 -15.03
C MET A 776 8.06 -12.42 -15.43
N ASN A 777 8.56 -11.63 -16.36
CA ASN A 777 7.82 -10.49 -16.93
C ASN A 777 8.09 -10.42 -18.43
N TRP A 778 7.02 -10.22 -19.20
CA TRP A 778 7.07 -9.99 -20.63
C TRP A 778 6.12 -8.86 -20.98
N GLN A 779 6.70 -7.81 -21.55
CA GLN A 779 5.96 -6.68 -22.10
C GLN A 779 6.44 -6.42 -23.51
N GLN A 780 5.53 -6.32 -24.48
CA GLN A 780 5.88 -6.09 -25.88
C GLN A 780 4.75 -5.47 -26.68
N HIS A 781 5.07 -4.48 -27.50
CA HIS A 781 4.22 -4.00 -28.58
C HIS A 781 4.53 -4.72 -29.89
N PHE A 782 3.51 -5.26 -30.56
CA PHE A 782 3.67 -6.06 -31.79
C PHE A 782 3.72 -5.19 -33.03
N THR A 783 4.54 -4.15 -33.06
CA THR A 783 4.70 -3.21 -34.19
C THR A 783 5.16 -3.88 -35.48
N PHE A 784 5.67 -5.11 -35.42
CA PHE A 784 6.09 -5.93 -36.57
C PHE A 784 4.93 -6.65 -37.27
N LEU A 785 3.73 -6.69 -36.67
CA LEU A 785 2.56 -7.31 -37.28
C LEU A 785 1.95 -6.41 -38.35
N PRO A 786 1.36 -6.96 -39.42
CA PRO A 786 0.81 -6.17 -40.53
C PRO A 786 -0.56 -5.56 -40.24
N GLY A 787 -0.87 -4.46 -40.90
CA GLY A 787 -2.19 -3.87 -40.92
C GLY A 787 -2.69 -3.43 -39.55
N LEU A 788 -3.89 -3.83 -39.17
CA LEU A 788 -4.51 -3.47 -37.89
C LEU A 788 -3.83 -4.16 -36.72
N LEU A 789 -3.18 -5.29 -36.91
CA LEU A 789 -2.56 -6.07 -35.84
C LEU A 789 -1.31 -5.41 -35.25
N ASN A 790 -0.69 -4.43 -35.93
CA ASN A 790 0.49 -3.73 -35.37
C ASN A 790 0.18 -2.78 -34.22
N GLY A 791 -1.08 -2.59 -33.84
CA GLY A 791 -1.49 -1.88 -32.64
C GLY A 791 -1.62 -2.78 -31.40
N MET A 792 -1.48 -4.09 -31.58
CA MET A 792 -1.59 -5.03 -30.47
C MET A 792 -0.33 -5.03 -29.59
N GLY A 793 -0.50 -5.33 -28.34
CA GLY A 793 0.56 -5.55 -27.38
C GLY A 793 0.13 -6.48 -26.28
N VAL A 794 1.09 -6.92 -25.48
CA VAL A 794 0.90 -7.77 -24.31
C VAL A 794 1.75 -7.28 -23.18
N SER A 795 1.21 -7.39 -21.96
CA SER A 795 1.97 -7.34 -20.71
C SER A 795 1.56 -8.54 -19.87
N ALA A 796 2.50 -9.41 -19.55
CA ALA A 796 2.25 -10.61 -18.77
C ALA A 796 3.34 -10.79 -17.73
N ASN A 797 2.95 -11.09 -16.50
CA ASN A 797 3.89 -11.44 -15.46
C ASN A 797 3.40 -12.62 -14.65
N TYR A 798 4.33 -13.38 -14.12
CA TYR A 798 4.09 -14.54 -13.29
C TYR A 798 5.13 -14.62 -12.19
N SER A 799 4.67 -14.95 -10.99
CA SER A 799 5.53 -15.19 -9.83
C SER A 799 5.09 -16.48 -9.14
N TYR A 800 6.05 -17.34 -8.91
CA TYR A 800 5.91 -18.49 -8.02
C TYR A 800 6.73 -18.25 -6.76
N THR A 801 6.08 -18.28 -5.60
CA THR A 801 6.70 -17.99 -4.31
C THR A 801 6.40 -19.09 -3.31
N THR A 802 7.40 -19.51 -2.57
CA THR A 802 7.27 -20.44 -1.45
C THR A 802 7.91 -19.87 -0.20
N SER A 803 7.35 -20.20 0.95
CA SER A 803 7.91 -19.78 2.24
C SER A 803 7.71 -20.86 3.30
N LYS A 804 8.47 -20.79 4.39
CA LYS A 804 8.28 -21.59 5.59
C LYS A 804 8.50 -20.73 6.81
N ALA A 805 7.53 -20.76 7.71
CA ALA A 805 7.60 -20.12 9.02
C ALA A 805 7.99 -21.14 10.09
N SER A 806 8.82 -20.74 11.05
CA SER A 806 9.13 -21.54 12.24
C SER A 806 8.56 -20.84 13.47
N PHE A 807 7.73 -21.52 14.24
CA PHE A 807 7.11 -20.96 15.41
C PHE A 807 7.98 -21.07 16.67
N PRO A 808 7.83 -20.14 17.63
CA PRO A 808 8.47 -20.23 18.92
C PRO A 808 8.08 -21.52 19.65
N SER A 809 9.00 -22.10 20.42
CA SER A 809 8.71 -23.26 21.27
C SER A 809 7.65 -22.93 22.33
N GLY A 810 6.80 -23.89 22.66
CA GLY A 810 5.78 -23.75 23.73
C GLY A 810 4.39 -23.25 23.26
N PHE A 811 4.24 -22.88 21.99
CA PHE A 811 2.94 -22.43 21.46
C PHE A 811 2.10 -23.53 20.81
N GLY A 812 2.51 -24.79 20.95
CA GLY A 812 1.71 -25.94 20.59
C GLY A 812 1.58 -26.20 19.09
N ARG A 813 2.40 -25.54 18.25
CA ARG A 813 2.55 -25.81 16.82
C ARG A 813 3.98 -26.19 16.49
N THR A 814 4.14 -27.25 15.71
CA THR A 814 5.44 -27.78 15.26
C THR A 814 5.52 -27.89 13.74
N ASP A 815 4.42 -27.57 13.05
CA ASP A 815 4.37 -27.45 11.60
C ASP A 815 5.14 -26.23 11.11
N GLN A 816 5.49 -26.20 9.84
CA GLN A 816 6.18 -25.12 9.17
C GLN A 816 5.32 -24.61 8.00
N PRO A 817 4.23 -23.88 8.27
CA PRO A 817 3.35 -23.39 7.22
C PRO A 817 4.03 -22.31 6.39
N ALA A 818 3.40 -21.94 5.26
CA ALA A 818 3.75 -20.75 4.54
C ALA A 818 3.58 -19.51 5.42
N LEU A 819 4.30 -18.43 5.14
CA LEU A 819 4.09 -17.14 5.78
C LEU A 819 2.70 -16.58 5.45
N ILE A 820 2.14 -15.82 6.37
CA ILE A 820 0.86 -15.14 6.15
C ILE A 820 0.95 -14.19 4.94
N ARG A 821 -0.15 -14.06 4.19
CA ARG A 821 -0.26 -13.25 2.97
C ARG A 821 0.55 -13.75 1.76
N GLN A 822 1.24 -14.87 1.86
CA GLN A 822 2.04 -15.41 0.76
C GLN A 822 1.18 -16.30 -0.12
N ALA A 823 0.74 -15.79 -1.27
CA ALA A 823 0.12 -16.59 -2.33
C ALA A 823 1.20 -17.35 -3.12
N PRO A 824 1.06 -18.69 -3.33
CA PRO A 824 2.02 -19.46 -4.11
C PRO A 824 2.16 -18.97 -5.54
N ASN A 825 1.05 -18.76 -6.24
CA ASN A 825 1.04 -18.24 -7.59
C ASN A 825 0.36 -16.87 -7.63
N ASN A 826 1.01 -15.93 -8.29
CA ASN A 826 0.47 -14.62 -8.62
C ASN A 826 0.79 -14.34 -10.07
N TRP A 827 -0.20 -13.95 -10.88
CA TRP A 827 0.03 -13.61 -12.27
C TRP A 827 -0.95 -12.56 -12.78
N ASN A 828 -0.47 -11.76 -13.72
CA ASN A 828 -1.25 -10.79 -14.43
C ASN A 828 -1.06 -11.00 -15.94
N PHE A 829 -2.11 -10.78 -16.70
CA PHE A 829 -2.09 -10.80 -18.15
C PHE A 829 -2.92 -9.66 -18.69
N ASP A 830 -2.30 -8.75 -19.44
CA ASP A 830 -2.96 -7.64 -20.10
C ASP A 830 -2.81 -7.76 -21.60
N ALA A 831 -3.92 -7.78 -22.32
CA ALA A 831 -3.97 -7.56 -23.75
C ALA A 831 -4.21 -6.09 -24.04
N THR A 832 -3.40 -5.50 -24.90
CA THR A 832 -3.48 -4.07 -25.23
C THR A 832 -3.65 -3.85 -26.73
N TYR A 833 -4.30 -2.75 -27.09
CA TYR A 833 -4.46 -2.32 -28.47
C TYR A 833 -4.37 -0.79 -28.55
N ASP A 834 -3.36 -0.30 -29.29
CA ASP A 834 -3.12 1.13 -29.48
C ASP A 834 -2.92 1.42 -30.95
N LYS A 835 -3.96 1.94 -31.61
CA LYS A 835 -3.85 2.32 -33.00
C LYS A 835 -4.82 3.42 -33.42
N GLY A 836 -4.28 4.47 -34.00
CA GLY A 836 -5.07 5.60 -34.48
C GLY A 836 -5.82 6.27 -33.32
N PRO A 837 -7.18 6.37 -33.39
CA PRO A 837 -7.96 6.98 -32.32
C PRO A 837 -8.30 6.02 -31.16
N ILE A 838 -7.99 4.73 -31.27
CA ILE A 838 -8.39 3.70 -30.32
C ILE A 838 -7.21 3.30 -29.44
N SER A 839 -7.41 3.33 -28.11
CA SER A 839 -6.58 2.67 -27.12
C SER A 839 -7.49 1.79 -26.27
N ALA A 840 -7.15 0.51 -26.13
CA ALA A 840 -7.92 -0.42 -25.32
C ALA A 840 -7.01 -1.36 -24.53
N ARG A 841 -7.44 -1.75 -23.35
CA ARG A 841 -6.76 -2.69 -22.49
C ARG A 841 -7.77 -3.62 -21.84
N MET A 842 -7.42 -4.89 -21.73
CA MET A 842 -8.14 -5.89 -20.94
C MET A 842 -7.11 -6.60 -20.07
N GLY A 843 -7.28 -6.46 -18.75
CA GLY A 843 -6.38 -7.01 -17.76
C GLY A 843 -7.05 -8.12 -16.97
N LEU A 844 -6.31 -9.20 -16.72
CA LEU A 844 -6.69 -10.29 -15.86
C LEU A 844 -5.64 -10.43 -14.76
N THR A 845 -6.08 -10.45 -13.50
CA THR A 845 -5.23 -10.63 -12.33
C THR A 845 -5.65 -11.89 -11.58
N HIS A 846 -4.68 -12.66 -11.10
CA HIS A 846 -4.91 -13.86 -10.30
C HIS A 846 -3.96 -13.97 -9.13
N ASN A 847 -4.50 -14.32 -7.97
CA ASN A 847 -3.76 -14.70 -6.78
C ASN A 847 -4.33 -16.01 -6.22
N ASP A 848 -3.46 -16.96 -5.91
CA ASP A 848 -3.84 -18.18 -5.19
C ASP A 848 -4.33 -17.88 -3.77
N ALA A 849 -4.99 -18.86 -3.19
CA ALA A 849 -5.31 -18.88 -1.77
C ALA A 849 -4.02 -18.72 -0.93
N ASN A 850 -4.12 -18.01 0.18
CA ASN A 850 -3.01 -17.82 1.09
C ASN A 850 -3.49 -17.75 2.54
N ILE A 851 -2.58 -18.03 3.48
CA ILE A 851 -2.87 -17.94 4.91
C ILE A 851 -3.04 -16.47 5.30
N PHE A 852 -4.20 -16.14 5.84
CA PHE A 852 -4.51 -14.81 6.36
C PHE A 852 -4.11 -14.68 7.82
N ALA A 853 -4.38 -15.69 8.65
CA ALA A 853 -4.02 -15.72 10.06
C ALA A 853 -3.76 -17.15 10.53
N TYR A 854 -2.74 -17.31 11.38
CA TYR A 854 -2.48 -18.57 12.04
C TYR A 854 -3.40 -18.75 13.25
N ASN A 855 -3.87 -19.97 13.46
CA ASN A 855 -4.60 -20.34 14.65
C ASN A 855 -3.73 -21.12 15.64
N PHE A 856 -3.51 -20.55 16.82
CA PHE A 856 -2.78 -21.16 17.94
C PHE A 856 -3.71 -21.64 19.05
N SER A 857 -5.00 -21.41 18.93
CA SER A 857 -5.98 -21.61 19.98
C SER A 857 -6.88 -22.80 19.68
N ASP A 858 -7.18 -23.60 20.68
CA ASP A 858 -8.25 -24.61 20.61
C ASP A 858 -9.65 -23.98 20.66
N GLY A 859 -9.75 -22.67 20.89
CA GLY A 859 -11.00 -21.92 21.00
C GLY A 859 -11.38 -21.10 19.76
N ALA A 860 -10.77 -21.35 18.60
CA ALA A 860 -11.32 -20.87 17.34
C ALA A 860 -12.71 -21.47 17.10
N PRO A 861 -13.56 -20.88 16.27
CA PRO A 861 -14.82 -21.51 15.87
C PRO A 861 -14.56 -22.96 15.47
N GLY A 862 -15.11 -23.93 16.25
CA GLY A 862 -14.86 -25.34 16.07
C GLY A 862 -13.68 -25.95 16.82
N GLY A 863 -12.94 -25.20 17.64
CA GLY A 863 -11.87 -25.74 18.49
C GLY A 863 -10.69 -26.33 17.72
N ILE A 864 -10.48 -25.96 16.47
CA ILE A 864 -9.47 -26.53 15.59
C ILE A 864 -8.26 -25.60 15.58
N LYS A 865 -7.10 -26.12 15.97
CA LYS A 865 -5.82 -25.42 15.92
C LYS A 865 -4.92 -25.99 14.80
N GLY A 866 -3.96 -25.20 14.33
CA GLY A 866 -3.07 -25.59 13.25
C GLY A 866 -3.70 -25.40 11.86
N PRO A 867 -3.22 -26.11 10.83
CA PRO A 867 -3.63 -25.88 9.45
C PRO A 867 -5.14 -25.93 9.18
N ASN A 868 -5.85 -26.80 9.92
CA ASN A 868 -7.32 -26.94 9.80
C ASN A 868 -8.09 -25.82 10.50
N GLY A 869 -7.41 -25.04 11.34
CA GLY A 869 -7.98 -23.88 12.01
C GLY A 869 -7.45 -22.55 11.50
N ASP A 870 -6.40 -22.55 10.69
CA ASP A 870 -5.85 -21.35 10.08
C ASP A 870 -6.91 -20.69 9.16
N VAL A 871 -6.90 -19.37 9.14
CA VAL A 871 -7.76 -18.59 8.25
C VAL A 871 -7.03 -18.36 6.94
N TYR A 872 -7.71 -18.64 5.85
CA TYR A 872 -7.21 -18.46 4.49
C TYR A 872 -8.03 -17.42 3.74
N LEU A 873 -7.38 -16.68 2.87
CA LEU A 873 -8.03 -15.89 1.83
C LEU A 873 -8.36 -16.84 0.66
N TYR A 874 -9.56 -16.72 0.07
CA TYR A 874 -9.90 -17.44 -1.17
C TYR A 874 -8.99 -17.01 -2.33
N PRO A 875 -8.78 -17.89 -3.34
CA PRO A 875 -8.16 -17.45 -4.59
C PRO A 875 -8.99 -16.31 -5.19
N HIS A 876 -8.32 -15.36 -5.83
CA HIS A 876 -8.99 -14.21 -6.41
C HIS A 876 -8.61 -14.04 -7.89
N THR A 877 -9.61 -13.99 -8.78
CA THR A 877 -9.41 -13.84 -10.23
C THR A 877 -10.33 -12.76 -10.77
N GLN A 878 -9.76 -11.63 -11.14
CA GLN A 878 -10.52 -10.48 -11.61
C GLN A 878 -10.12 -10.10 -13.03
N VAL A 879 -11.14 -9.79 -13.85
CA VAL A 879 -10.96 -9.23 -15.19
C VAL A 879 -11.50 -7.82 -15.23
N ASP A 880 -10.66 -6.88 -15.71
CA ASP A 880 -11.01 -5.48 -15.92
C ASP A 880 -10.74 -5.08 -17.34
N ALA A 881 -11.45 -4.08 -17.87
CA ALA A 881 -11.23 -3.58 -19.21
C ALA A 881 -11.43 -2.06 -19.28
N GLU A 882 -10.66 -1.41 -20.13
CA GLU A 882 -10.85 0.00 -20.47
C GLU A 882 -10.68 0.21 -21.98
N ALA A 883 -11.49 1.09 -22.53
CA ALA A 883 -11.37 1.55 -23.90
C ALA A 883 -11.42 3.08 -23.97
N ILE A 884 -10.48 3.66 -24.69
CA ILE A 884 -10.34 5.09 -24.88
C ILE A 884 -10.47 5.37 -26.38
N TYR A 885 -11.35 6.30 -26.74
CA TYR A 885 -11.52 6.73 -28.13
C TYR A 885 -11.24 8.22 -28.26
N ARG A 886 -10.19 8.55 -29.02
CA ARG A 886 -9.83 9.94 -29.34
C ARG A 886 -10.74 10.48 -30.42
N LEU A 887 -11.46 11.58 -30.13
CA LEU A 887 -12.39 12.19 -31.08
C LEU A 887 -11.63 12.83 -32.24
N PRO A 888 -11.85 12.43 -33.52
CA PRO A 888 -11.05 12.88 -34.65
C PRO A 888 -11.11 14.40 -34.91
N HIS A 889 -12.26 15.02 -34.63
CA HIS A 889 -12.49 16.46 -34.85
C HIS A 889 -12.10 17.32 -33.61
N PHE A 890 -11.98 16.68 -32.46
CA PHE A 890 -11.57 17.31 -31.20
C PHE A 890 -10.38 16.51 -30.65
N ARG A 891 -9.19 16.72 -31.29
CA ARG A 891 -8.00 15.89 -31.09
C ARG A 891 -7.57 15.70 -29.63
N ASP A 892 -7.93 16.66 -28.79
CA ASP A 892 -7.54 16.69 -27.39
C ASP A 892 -8.61 16.12 -26.45
N PHE A 893 -9.74 15.64 -27.01
CA PHE A 893 -10.80 14.99 -26.25
C PHE A 893 -10.82 13.48 -26.48
N HIS A 894 -10.90 12.76 -25.38
CA HIS A 894 -10.99 11.31 -25.34
C HIS A 894 -12.28 10.91 -24.61
N VAL A 895 -13.01 9.95 -25.19
CA VAL A 895 -14.10 9.26 -24.50
C VAL A 895 -13.52 8.00 -23.85
N VAL A 896 -13.84 7.77 -22.61
CA VAL A 896 -13.35 6.64 -21.81
C VAL A 896 -14.53 5.76 -21.42
N ALA A 897 -14.39 4.45 -21.58
CA ALA A 897 -15.34 3.45 -21.07
C ALA A 897 -14.56 2.42 -20.26
N SER A 898 -14.92 2.23 -19.00
CA SER A 898 -14.21 1.36 -18.09
C SER A 898 -15.15 0.32 -17.46
N PHE A 899 -14.66 -0.89 -17.28
CA PHE A 899 -15.38 -2.05 -16.78
C PHE A 899 -14.52 -2.71 -15.72
N LEU A 900 -15.03 -2.79 -14.50
CA LEU A 900 -14.33 -3.37 -13.36
C LEU A 900 -15.03 -4.65 -12.91
N ASN A 901 -14.25 -5.67 -12.55
CA ASN A 901 -14.72 -6.95 -12.04
C ASN A 901 -15.70 -7.67 -13.01
N LEU A 902 -15.35 -7.79 -14.29
CA LEU A 902 -16.17 -8.46 -15.30
C LEU A 902 -16.44 -9.94 -14.96
N THR A 903 -15.53 -10.59 -14.24
CA THR A 903 -15.71 -11.96 -13.70
C THR A 903 -16.76 -12.04 -12.63
N ASN A 904 -17.18 -10.91 -12.04
CA ASN A 904 -18.08 -10.86 -10.88
C ASN A 904 -17.51 -11.64 -9.69
N GLU A 905 -16.22 -11.50 -9.46
CA GLU A 905 -15.48 -12.18 -8.40
C GLU A 905 -16.01 -11.81 -7.03
N VAL A 906 -16.10 -12.81 -6.14
CA VAL A 906 -16.52 -12.68 -4.75
C VAL A 906 -15.30 -12.79 -3.86
N PHE A 907 -15.07 -11.79 -3.03
CA PHE A 907 -13.99 -11.79 -2.05
C PHE A 907 -14.40 -12.57 -0.80
N GLY A 908 -13.44 -13.17 -0.09
CA GLY A 908 -13.80 -13.85 1.15
C GLY A 908 -12.66 -14.60 1.82
N PHE A 909 -13.00 -15.12 3.00
CA PHE A 909 -12.11 -15.91 3.85
C PHE A 909 -12.76 -17.24 4.21
N TYR A 910 -11.92 -18.25 4.45
CA TYR A 910 -12.36 -19.57 4.91
C TYR A 910 -11.44 -20.10 6.01
N GLN A 911 -11.92 -21.04 6.79
CA GLN A 911 -11.17 -21.69 7.84
C GLN A 911 -10.77 -23.10 7.44
N GLY A 912 -9.47 -23.36 7.33
CA GLY A 912 -8.90 -24.67 7.04
C GLY A 912 -9.20 -25.22 5.65
N SER A 913 -10.44 -25.21 5.21
CA SER A 913 -10.88 -25.70 3.90
C SER A 913 -11.92 -24.78 3.29
N GLU A 914 -11.90 -24.60 1.97
CA GLU A 914 -12.77 -23.70 1.21
C GLU A 914 -14.29 -23.93 1.44
N GLN A 915 -14.69 -25.11 1.84
CA GLN A 915 -16.07 -25.44 2.20
C GLN A 915 -16.54 -24.83 3.53
N TYR A 916 -15.65 -24.20 4.29
CA TYR A 916 -15.95 -23.54 5.57
C TYR A 916 -15.72 -22.04 5.48
N PRO A 917 -16.56 -21.28 4.74
CA PRO A 917 -16.44 -19.86 4.65
C PRO A 917 -16.65 -19.22 6.02
N ILE A 918 -15.89 -18.12 6.29
CA ILE A 918 -16.09 -17.26 7.46
C ILE A 918 -16.44 -15.83 7.06
N GLN A 919 -16.27 -15.51 5.77
CA GLN A 919 -16.72 -14.26 5.17
C GLN A 919 -16.80 -14.41 3.66
N ARG A 920 -17.85 -13.84 3.07
CA ARG A 920 -18.05 -13.79 1.62
C ARG A 920 -18.65 -12.44 1.24
N GLU A 921 -17.86 -11.56 0.62
CA GLU A 921 -18.25 -10.20 0.23
C GLU A 921 -18.50 -10.12 -1.27
N TYR A 922 -19.66 -9.63 -1.66
CA TYR A 922 -20.08 -9.46 -3.04
C TYR A 922 -20.15 -7.98 -3.41
N TYR A 923 -19.31 -7.56 -4.37
CA TYR A 923 -19.19 -6.16 -4.81
C TYR A 923 -19.85 -5.88 -6.16
N GLY A 924 -20.13 -6.90 -6.95
CA GLY A 924 -20.66 -6.76 -8.29
C GLY A 924 -19.69 -6.23 -9.33
N ARG A 925 -20.22 -6.06 -10.54
CA ARG A 925 -19.51 -5.42 -11.67
C ARG A 925 -19.71 -3.92 -11.60
N THR A 926 -18.70 -3.15 -12.01
CA THR A 926 -18.81 -1.69 -12.11
C THR A 926 -18.59 -1.23 -13.53
N TYR A 927 -19.43 -0.34 -14.01
CA TYR A 927 -19.40 0.25 -15.34
C TYR A 927 -19.25 1.75 -15.23
N SER A 928 -18.28 2.35 -15.93
CA SER A 928 -18.15 3.82 -15.96
C SER A 928 -17.86 4.32 -17.36
N PHE A 929 -18.32 5.55 -17.61
CA PHE A 929 -18.12 6.26 -18.87
C PHE A 929 -17.70 7.70 -18.55
N GLY A 930 -16.79 8.24 -19.36
CA GLY A 930 -16.29 9.58 -19.09
C GLY A 930 -15.60 10.23 -20.27
N MET A 931 -15.06 11.40 -19.99
CA MET A 931 -14.27 12.18 -20.92
C MET A 931 -12.97 12.59 -20.28
N ARG A 932 -11.89 12.59 -21.07
CA ARG A 932 -10.60 13.17 -20.75
C ARG A 932 -10.29 14.26 -21.77
N TRP A 933 -9.82 15.40 -21.31
CA TRP A 933 -9.37 16.51 -22.14
C TRP A 933 -7.94 16.90 -21.75
N THR A 934 -7.03 16.70 -22.70
CA THR A 934 -5.61 17.02 -22.54
C THR A 934 -5.17 17.89 -23.72
N PRO A 935 -5.46 19.22 -23.69
CA PRO A 935 -5.20 20.10 -24.82
C PRO A 935 -3.72 20.24 -25.14
N THR A 936 -3.39 20.10 -26.41
CA THR A 936 -2.06 20.38 -26.92
C THR A 936 -1.93 21.88 -27.18
N PHE A 937 -1.10 22.56 -26.38
CA PHE A 937 -0.85 23.98 -26.57
C PHE A 937 0.08 24.17 -27.77
N ALA A 938 -0.45 24.75 -28.84
CA ALA A 938 0.36 25.10 -30.01
C ALA A 938 1.46 26.09 -29.63
N LYS A 939 2.63 25.98 -30.28
CA LYS A 939 3.79 26.85 -30.07
C LYS A 939 3.51 28.27 -30.54
#